data_4afa1ca55a077a4340ef3b2dbeb841fc
#
_entry.id   4afa1ca55a077a4340ef3b2dbeb841fc
#
_cell.length_a   1.000
_cell.length_b   1.000
_cell.length_c   1.000
_cell.angle_alpha   90.00
_cell.angle_beta   90.00
_cell.angle_gamma   90.00
#
_symmetry.space_group_name_H-M   'P 1'
#
loop_
_entity.id
_entity.type
_entity.pdbx_description
1 polymer ?
#
loop_
_entity_poly.entity_id
_entity_poly.type
_entity_poly.pdbx_seq_one_letter_code
_entity_poly.pdbx_strand_id
1 'polypeptide(L)'
;MRARPVRDFLNPQRIPASQIDAFNGNLPILSEFESTRANCISTIPAHAIHAGLTGLIGMSTSSAPLKIPRVVPQRKPRQPRENIPQTREEREMILREVRHYVAEQTLVPPVPLEDLKQHADKLVAALNSKEIYRDYIGILINNELWRETLAAVPFERRLLMVPKCLRVEAKCPAPFDEFGLLCKSCGLCSIQDLEYEAEKLGYAALVAEGSAIVMSLIQTGKIDAIVGVACIPVLERAFPYMEAAAVPGVAIPLLQDDCIDTTVDEDWIWDYIHLTSDDTTRRLDLSTLHDEVDTWFTPESLETIMGAGEGDTEAIGRDWLARAGKRWRPFLSVASFQALRTDTEEPIPEDLKKIAVAVESFHKASLIHDDIEDEDAERYGEQTLHEEHGLAVALNVGDLLIGEGYRLIGETTVSAEQKAAMLSVAANGQRHLCRGQGAELVWQRNPEPLKSVQVLDIFRQKTAPAFEVALRLGSIYADLEKYSEASEVIGQYSENLGIAYQIRDDLSDLGEEGETNDLEGLRPTLLLAVAHEKAKAEQKEQLAEVWRRQLPEGVTFEQIEQWYTDLKAVKRAEDLQLTYKELAIRSLTDLENANLKGLLRRVIGKIFNDTEIKGWCSEVQQVSELEKVRSRQAGTAEVVQA
;
A
#
# COMPACT_ATOMS: atom_id res chain seq x y z
N MET A 1 24.57 -2.74 -12.60
CA MET A 1 24.79 -2.59 -14.06
C MET A 1 23.55 -1.90 -14.64
N ARG A 2 23.68 -0.82 -15.38
CA ARG A 2 22.47 -0.16 -15.96
C ARG A 2 21.84 -1.10 -16.99
N ALA A 3 20.55 -1.42 -16.82
CA ALA A 3 19.78 -2.17 -17.81
C ALA A 3 19.85 -1.44 -19.17
N ARG A 4 19.99 -2.21 -20.24
CA ARG A 4 20.04 -1.64 -21.61
C ARG A 4 18.61 -1.41 -22.09
N PRO A 5 18.25 -0.23 -22.56
CA PRO A 5 16.91 0.00 -23.12
C PRO A 5 16.64 -0.92 -24.32
N VAL A 6 15.39 -1.28 -24.57
CA VAL A 6 14.89 -2.14 -25.66
C VAL A 6 15.52 -1.80 -27.03
N ARG A 7 15.91 -0.55 -27.24
CA ARG A 7 16.55 -0.01 -28.45
C ARG A 7 17.91 -0.59 -28.75
N ASP A 8 18.69 -0.93 -27.73
CA ASP A 8 19.99 -1.61 -27.90
C ASP A 8 19.79 -3.07 -28.32
N PHE A 9 18.63 -3.67 -27.97
CA PHE A 9 18.23 -5.02 -28.39
C PHE A 9 17.85 -5.11 -29.87
N LEU A 10 17.32 -4.05 -30.45
CA LEU A 10 16.76 -4.03 -31.82
C LEU A 10 17.76 -3.56 -32.87
N ASN A 11 18.96 -3.12 -32.50
CA ASN A 11 19.96 -2.64 -33.46
C ASN A 11 20.94 -3.77 -33.87
N PRO A 12 20.90 -4.29 -35.13
CA PRO A 12 21.73 -5.40 -35.59
C PRO A 12 23.23 -5.04 -35.74
N GLN A 13 23.61 -3.77 -35.69
CA GLN A 13 24.96 -3.29 -36.07
C GLN A 13 25.93 -3.09 -34.88
N ARG A 14 25.58 -3.43 -33.65
CA ARG A 14 26.46 -3.28 -32.48
C ARG A 14 26.70 -4.58 -31.73
N ILE A 15 27.29 -5.59 -32.37
CA ILE A 15 27.95 -6.71 -31.69
C ILE A 15 29.44 -6.55 -31.90
N PRO A 16 30.26 -6.28 -30.89
CA PRO A 16 31.73 -6.31 -31.05
C PRO A 16 32.18 -7.73 -31.32
N ALA A 17 33.02 -7.91 -32.30
CA ALA A 17 33.58 -9.19 -32.75
C ALA A 17 34.46 -9.94 -31.73
N SER A 18 34.56 -9.48 -30.47
CA SER A 18 35.42 -10.05 -29.43
C SER A 18 34.71 -11.03 -28.50
N GLN A 19 33.47 -11.43 -28.74
CA GLN A 19 32.75 -12.42 -27.92
C GLN A 19 32.56 -13.79 -28.59
N ILE A 20 33.19 -14.05 -29.73
CA ILE A 20 33.07 -15.35 -30.42
C ILE A 20 34.16 -16.36 -30.02
N ASP A 21 35.23 -15.95 -29.33
CA ASP A 21 36.37 -16.83 -29.00
C ASP A 21 36.41 -17.44 -27.60
N ALA A 22 35.31 -17.44 -26.85
CA ALA A 22 35.29 -17.97 -25.47
C ALA A 22 34.68 -19.40 -25.34
N PHE A 23 34.63 -20.17 -26.42
CA PHE A 23 34.13 -21.57 -26.36
C PHE A 23 35.14 -22.58 -26.91
N ASN A 24 36.41 -22.53 -26.49
CA ASN A 24 37.33 -23.67 -26.62
C ASN A 24 38.52 -23.48 -25.67
N GLY A 25 38.59 -24.29 -24.63
CA GLY A 25 39.81 -24.38 -23.89
C GLY A 25 39.71 -24.86 -22.44
N ASN A 26 39.69 -26.17 -22.29
CA ASN A 26 40.32 -26.96 -21.21
C ASN A 26 40.36 -26.46 -19.75
N LEU A 27 39.73 -27.26 -18.88
CA LEU A 27 40.03 -27.45 -17.46
C LEU A 27 41.47 -27.99 -17.25
N PRO A 28 42.14 -27.63 -16.14
CA PRO A 28 42.82 -28.63 -15.33
C PRO A 28 42.44 -28.53 -13.82
N ILE A 29 41.98 -29.63 -13.32
CA ILE A 29 42.31 -30.49 -12.20
C ILE A 29 43.05 -29.84 -11.01
N LEU A 30 42.33 -29.96 -9.87
CA LEU A 30 42.71 -30.06 -8.48
C LEU A 30 44.18 -30.43 -8.16
N SER A 31 44.80 -29.74 -7.20
CA SER A 31 45.37 -30.37 -6.00
C SER A 31 45.94 -29.32 -5.03
N GLU A 32 45.77 -29.64 -3.75
CA GLU A 32 46.56 -29.22 -2.60
C GLU A 32 46.37 -27.81 -2.04
N PHE A 33 45.71 -27.71 -0.89
CA PHE A 33 46.37 -27.31 0.36
C PHE A 33 45.52 -27.67 1.59
N GLU A 34 45.93 -28.77 2.24
CA GLU A 34 45.67 -29.00 3.66
C GLU A 34 46.69 -28.23 4.52
N SER A 35 46.23 -27.92 5.73
CA SER A 35 46.97 -27.53 6.93
C SER A 35 47.39 -26.07 7.05
N THR A 36 46.69 -25.35 7.92
CA THR A 36 47.26 -24.84 9.18
C THR A 36 46.17 -24.37 10.14
N ARG A 37 45.88 -25.19 11.15
CA ARG A 37 45.27 -24.71 12.40
C ARG A 37 46.36 -24.07 13.21
N ALA A 38 46.20 -22.79 13.60
CA ALA A 38 46.59 -22.28 14.93
C ALA A 38 46.29 -20.77 15.05
N ASN A 39 45.50 -20.44 16.04
CA ASN A 39 45.54 -19.22 16.87
C ASN A 39 45.64 -17.86 16.17
N CYS A 40 44.47 -17.19 16.06
CA CYS A 40 44.40 -15.75 16.33
C CYS A 40 43.02 -15.43 16.92
N ILE A 41 42.91 -15.48 18.24
CA ILE A 41 41.93 -14.66 18.96
C ILE A 41 42.50 -13.25 18.89
N SER A 42 42.09 -12.49 17.88
CA SER A 42 42.32 -11.04 17.83
C SER A 42 41.00 -10.34 18.13
N THR A 43 40.97 -9.70 19.26
CA THR A 43 40.02 -8.72 19.76
C THR A 43 39.48 -7.85 18.65
N ILE A 44 38.20 -8.05 18.34
CA ILE A 44 37.42 -7.09 17.55
C ILE A 44 37.24 -5.85 18.43
N PRO A 45 37.60 -4.65 17.98
CA PRO A 45 37.44 -3.44 18.80
C PRO A 45 35.95 -3.19 19.05
N ALA A 46 35.57 -2.94 20.29
CA ALA A 46 34.21 -2.66 20.74
C ALA A 46 33.51 -1.50 19.99
N HIS A 47 34.26 -0.67 19.28
CA HIS A 47 33.73 0.42 18.44
C HIS A 47 33.08 -0.04 17.13
N ALA A 48 33.43 -1.22 16.59
CA ALA A 48 32.83 -1.70 15.33
C ALA A 48 31.44 -2.31 15.54
N ILE A 49 31.20 -2.89 16.72
CA ILE A 49 29.86 -3.45 17.09
C ILE A 49 28.87 -2.32 17.38
N HIS A 50 29.34 -1.20 17.93
CA HIS A 50 28.46 -0.06 18.25
C HIS A 50 28.03 0.73 17.00
N ALA A 51 28.85 0.80 15.96
CA ALA A 51 28.51 1.49 14.71
C ALA A 51 27.52 0.69 13.84
N GLY A 52 27.56 -0.65 13.89
CA GLY A 52 26.62 -1.52 13.19
C GLY A 52 25.21 -1.48 13.81
N LEU A 53 25.11 -1.51 15.14
CA LEU A 53 23.83 -1.47 15.86
C LEU A 53 23.14 -0.09 15.82
N THR A 54 23.90 1.01 15.78
CA THR A 54 23.29 2.36 15.71
C THR A 54 22.68 2.68 14.35
N GLY A 55 23.13 2.06 13.27
CA GLY A 55 22.47 2.14 11.95
C GLY A 55 21.20 1.30 11.83
N LEU A 56 21.13 0.17 12.55
CA LEU A 56 20.01 -0.78 12.54
C LEU A 56 18.79 -0.33 13.36
N ILE A 57 18.97 0.55 14.33
CA ILE A 57 17.98 0.87 15.37
C ILE A 57 17.39 2.28 15.20
N GLY A 58 17.89 3.06 14.25
CA GLY A 58 17.39 4.41 13.98
C GLY A 58 15.98 4.39 13.42
N MET A 59 14.99 4.84 14.21
CA MET A 59 13.69 5.25 13.65
C MET A 59 13.93 6.40 12.65
N SER A 60 13.28 6.33 11.50
CA SER A 60 13.53 7.23 10.36
C SER A 60 13.01 8.65 10.53
N THR A 61 12.46 9.01 11.71
CA THR A 61 11.98 10.39 11.90
C THR A 61 13.12 11.36 11.68
N SER A 62 13.23 11.77 10.44
CA SER A 62 14.13 12.81 9.98
C SER A 62 13.98 14.04 10.87
N SER A 63 15.07 14.48 11.51
CA SER A 63 15.12 15.77 12.18
C SER A 63 15.07 16.94 11.19
N ALA A 64 15.03 16.64 9.89
CA ALA A 64 14.90 17.64 8.84
C ALA A 64 13.49 18.25 8.82
N PRO A 65 13.38 19.54 8.61
CA PRO A 65 12.08 20.19 8.51
C PRO A 65 11.29 19.62 7.34
N LEU A 66 10.01 19.27 7.58
CA LEU A 66 9.10 18.76 6.58
C LEU A 66 8.95 19.79 5.44
N LYS A 67 8.93 19.30 4.21
CA LYS A 67 8.63 20.10 3.01
C LYS A 67 7.37 19.56 2.38
N ILE A 68 6.42 20.45 2.09
CA ILE A 68 5.21 20.05 1.36
C ILE A 68 5.62 19.58 -0.04
N PRO A 69 5.29 18.36 -0.43
CA PRO A 69 5.63 17.81 -1.73
C PRO A 69 4.88 18.50 -2.86
N ARG A 70 5.39 18.34 -4.09
CA ARG A 70 4.65 18.74 -5.28
C ARG A 70 3.43 17.81 -5.44
N VAL A 71 2.26 18.42 -5.50
CA VAL A 71 1.00 17.68 -5.63
C VAL A 71 0.95 16.87 -6.93
N VAL A 72 0.62 15.59 -6.81
CA VAL A 72 0.31 14.72 -7.95
C VAL A 72 -1.04 15.16 -8.53
N PRO A 73 -1.14 15.39 -9.86
CA PRO A 73 -2.40 15.80 -10.45
C PRO A 73 -3.46 14.70 -10.31
N GLN A 74 -4.63 15.05 -9.81
CA GLN A 74 -5.76 14.14 -9.85
C GLN A 74 -6.18 13.86 -11.30
N ARG A 75 -6.45 12.59 -11.59
CA ARG A 75 -7.06 12.17 -12.86
C ARG A 75 -8.55 12.50 -12.82
N LYS A 76 -9.11 12.87 -13.96
CA LYS A 76 -10.56 13.02 -14.08
C LYS A 76 -11.21 11.64 -13.91
N PRO A 77 -12.33 11.55 -13.15
CA PRO A 77 -13.13 10.33 -13.10
C PRO A 77 -13.50 9.86 -14.51
N ARG A 78 -13.38 8.56 -14.77
CA ARG A 78 -13.72 7.91 -16.03
C ARG A 78 -14.74 6.82 -15.77
N GLN A 79 -15.56 6.52 -16.76
CA GLN A 79 -16.50 5.41 -16.64
C GLN A 79 -15.73 4.09 -16.59
N PRO A 80 -16.01 3.22 -15.61
CA PRO A 80 -15.42 1.89 -15.57
C PRO A 80 -16.02 1.02 -16.69
N ARG A 81 -15.28 -0.02 -17.06
CA ARG A 81 -15.79 -1.03 -17.97
C ARG A 81 -16.78 -1.93 -17.27
N GLU A 82 -17.99 -2.01 -17.77
CA GLU A 82 -19.03 -2.86 -17.18
C GLU A 82 -18.67 -4.36 -17.22
N ASN A 83 -17.86 -4.78 -18.19
CA ASN A 83 -17.40 -6.17 -18.37
C ASN A 83 -16.18 -6.56 -17.52
N ILE A 84 -15.79 -5.72 -16.57
CA ILE A 84 -14.75 -6.02 -15.57
C ILE A 84 -15.34 -5.82 -14.18
N PRO A 85 -15.10 -6.72 -13.21
CA PRO A 85 -15.55 -6.54 -11.84
C PRO A 85 -15.04 -5.23 -11.24
N GLN A 86 -15.93 -4.45 -10.67
CA GLN A 86 -15.65 -3.07 -10.27
C GLN A 86 -14.87 -3.01 -8.96
N THR A 87 -15.15 -3.91 -8.03
CA THR A 87 -14.46 -3.95 -6.76
C THR A 87 -13.26 -4.90 -6.81
N ARG A 88 -12.29 -4.62 -5.97
CA ARG A 88 -11.09 -5.46 -5.85
C ARG A 88 -11.43 -6.82 -5.27
N GLU A 89 -12.31 -6.86 -4.28
CA GLU A 89 -12.77 -8.08 -3.63
C GLU A 89 -13.41 -9.04 -4.65
N GLU A 90 -14.25 -8.51 -5.53
CA GLU A 90 -14.90 -9.31 -6.59
C GLU A 90 -13.84 -9.86 -7.57
N ARG A 91 -12.83 -9.05 -7.95
CA ARG A 91 -11.72 -9.51 -8.80
C ARG A 91 -10.86 -10.58 -8.13
N GLU A 92 -10.53 -10.40 -6.86
CA GLU A 92 -9.75 -11.38 -6.09
C GLU A 92 -10.52 -12.68 -5.83
N MET A 93 -11.80 -12.59 -5.55
CA MET A 93 -12.67 -13.76 -5.41
C MET A 93 -12.71 -14.57 -6.72
N ILE A 94 -12.97 -13.91 -7.85
CA ILE A 94 -13.00 -14.60 -9.15
C ILE A 94 -11.64 -15.21 -9.49
N LEU A 95 -10.52 -14.51 -9.22
CA LEU A 95 -9.18 -15.06 -9.47
C LEU A 95 -8.90 -16.30 -8.64
N ARG A 96 -9.35 -16.37 -7.39
CA ARG A 96 -9.20 -17.54 -6.53
C ARG A 96 -9.94 -18.74 -7.10
N GLU A 97 -11.18 -18.52 -7.53
CA GLU A 97 -11.98 -19.59 -8.13
C GLU A 97 -11.43 -20.05 -9.49
N VAL A 98 -10.89 -19.13 -10.29
CA VAL A 98 -10.19 -19.49 -11.54
C VAL A 98 -8.99 -20.38 -11.27
N ARG A 99 -8.17 -20.06 -10.26
CA ARG A 99 -7.02 -20.87 -9.86
C ARG A 99 -7.42 -22.28 -9.44
N HIS A 100 -8.46 -22.38 -8.62
CA HIS A 100 -9.00 -23.67 -8.21
C HIS A 100 -9.52 -24.45 -9.41
N TYR A 101 -10.29 -23.82 -10.28
CA TYR A 101 -10.82 -24.44 -11.49
C TYR A 101 -9.71 -24.95 -12.43
N VAL A 102 -8.70 -24.14 -12.71
CA VAL A 102 -7.58 -24.50 -13.60
C VAL A 102 -6.77 -25.66 -13.02
N ALA A 103 -6.55 -25.70 -11.71
CA ALA A 103 -5.84 -26.79 -11.04
C ALA A 103 -6.56 -28.14 -11.17
N GLU A 104 -7.89 -28.15 -11.33
CA GLU A 104 -8.67 -29.36 -11.54
C GLU A 104 -8.74 -29.78 -13.01
N GLN A 105 -8.34 -28.93 -13.95
CA GLN A 105 -8.39 -29.22 -15.38
C GLN A 105 -7.04 -29.72 -15.90
N THR A 106 -7.09 -30.56 -16.95
CA THR A 106 -5.89 -31.01 -17.66
C THR A 106 -5.63 -30.21 -18.94
N LEU A 107 -5.75 -28.87 -18.83
CA LEU A 107 -5.56 -27.97 -19.96
C LEU A 107 -4.07 -27.69 -20.17
N VAL A 108 -3.64 -27.71 -21.42
CA VAL A 108 -2.26 -27.39 -21.82
C VAL A 108 -2.29 -26.17 -22.75
N PRO A 109 -1.63 -25.06 -22.39
CA PRO A 109 -1.58 -23.88 -23.26
C PRO A 109 -0.68 -24.12 -24.47
N PRO A 110 -0.93 -23.45 -25.63
CA PRO A 110 -2.03 -22.51 -25.85
C PRO A 110 -3.39 -23.18 -26.00
N VAL A 111 -4.41 -22.64 -25.34
CA VAL A 111 -5.79 -23.09 -25.49
C VAL A 111 -6.52 -22.16 -26.46
N PRO A 112 -7.22 -22.69 -27.49
CA PRO A 112 -7.94 -21.87 -28.44
C PRO A 112 -8.95 -20.91 -27.79
N LEU A 113 -9.13 -19.71 -28.37
CA LEU A 113 -10.00 -18.68 -27.81
C LEU A 113 -11.43 -19.17 -27.57
N GLU A 114 -11.98 -19.98 -28.48
CA GLU A 114 -13.33 -20.52 -28.35
C GLU A 114 -13.45 -21.52 -27.19
N ASP A 115 -12.41 -22.32 -26.93
CA ASP A 115 -12.37 -23.23 -25.80
C ASP A 115 -12.22 -22.47 -24.49
N LEU A 116 -11.39 -21.41 -24.45
CA LEU A 116 -11.30 -20.53 -23.28
C LEU A 116 -12.66 -19.89 -22.95
N LYS A 117 -13.41 -19.44 -23.95
CA LYS A 117 -14.77 -18.90 -23.76
C LYS A 117 -15.72 -19.94 -23.17
N GLN A 118 -15.66 -21.21 -23.63
CA GLN A 118 -16.48 -22.29 -23.07
C GLN A 118 -16.13 -22.58 -21.61
N HIS A 119 -14.83 -22.56 -21.25
CA HIS A 119 -14.40 -22.70 -19.86
C HIS A 119 -14.85 -21.50 -19.01
N ALA A 120 -14.78 -20.29 -19.55
CA ALA A 120 -15.28 -19.09 -18.88
C ALA A 120 -16.79 -19.15 -18.63
N ASP A 121 -17.58 -19.61 -19.62
CA ASP A 121 -19.03 -19.79 -19.47
C ASP A 121 -19.38 -20.77 -18.35
N LYS A 122 -18.63 -21.88 -18.21
CA LYS A 122 -18.82 -22.83 -17.11
C LYS A 122 -18.55 -22.18 -15.74
N LEU A 123 -17.50 -21.37 -15.64
CA LEU A 123 -17.15 -20.66 -14.41
C LEU A 123 -18.16 -19.56 -14.08
N VAL A 124 -18.60 -18.76 -15.07
CA VAL A 124 -19.66 -17.76 -14.89
C VAL A 124 -20.91 -18.42 -14.29
N ALA A 125 -21.33 -19.58 -14.83
CA ALA A 125 -22.48 -20.32 -14.33
C ALA A 125 -22.25 -20.87 -12.91
N ALA A 126 -21.07 -21.43 -12.62
CA ALA A 126 -20.74 -22.00 -11.32
C ALA A 126 -20.68 -20.94 -10.21
N LEU A 127 -20.13 -19.76 -10.51
CA LEU A 127 -20.02 -18.63 -9.60
C LEU A 127 -21.30 -17.81 -9.47
N ASN A 128 -22.33 -18.11 -10.27
CA ASN A 128 -23.51 -17.25 -10.42
C ASN A 128 -23.12 -15.77 -10.69
N SER A 129 -22.04 -15.58 -11.45
CA SER A 129 -21.47 -14.29 -11.80
C SER A 129 -22.21 -13.67 -12.99
N LYS A 130 -21.92 -12.41 -13.29
CA LYS A 130 -22.54 -11.72 -14.44
C LYS A 130 -21.98 -12.26 -15.75
N GLU A 131 -22.83 -12.61 -16.72
CA GLU A 131 -22.40 -13.07 -18.05
C GLU A 131 -21.43 -12.11 -18.74
N ILE A 132 -21.55 -10.83 -18.47
CA ILE A 132 -20.69 -9.77 -19.02
C ILE A 132 -19.22 -9.94 -18.60
N TYR A 133 -18.91 -10.69 -17.53
CA TYR A 133 -17.54 -10.97 -17.07
C TYR A 133 -16.87 -12.16 -17.77
N ARG A 134 -17.54 -12.81 -18.71
CA ARG A 134 -17.01 -13.98 -19.43
C ARG A 134 -15.63 -13.76 -20.01
N ASP A 135 -15.42 -12.67 -20.74
CA ASP A 135 -14.13 -12.42 -21.41
C ASP A 135 -13.04 -12.08 -20.40
N TYR A 136 -13.40 -11.39 -19.31
CA TYR A 136 -12.49 -11.17 -18.17
C TYR A 136 -12.05 -12.50 -17.52
N ILE A 137 -13.00 -13.41 -17.26
CA ILE A 137 -12.71 -14.74 -16.69
C ILE A 137 -11.87 -15.58 -17.67
N GLY A 138 -12.13 -15.49 -18.97
CA GLY A 138 -11.31 -16.16 -20.00
C GLY A 138 -9.84 -15.69 -19.99
N ILE A 139 -9.61 -14.39 -19.80
CA ILE A 139 -8.26 -13.83 -19.63
C ILE A 139 -7.59 -14.41 -18.39
N LEU A 140 -8.30 -14.50 -17.26
CA LEU A 140 -7.76 -15.08 -16.03
C LEU A 140 -7.37 -16.55 -16.20
N ILE A 141 -8.22 -17.34 -16.86
CA ILE A 141 -7.93 -18.76 -17.16
C ILE A 141 -6.66 -18.86 -17.99
N ASN A 142 -6.55 -18.09 -19.08
CA ASN A 142 -5.34 -18.06 -19.89
C ASN A 142 -4.09 -17.69 -19.08
N ASN A 143 -4.19 -16.66 -18.25
CA ASN A 143 -3.07 -16.21 -17.42
C ASN A 143 -2.60 -17.30 -16.45
N GLU A 144 -3.54 -18.02 -15.83
CA GLU A 144 -3.19 -19.06 -14.88
C GLU A 144 -2.59 -20.29 -15.58
N LEU A 145 -3.05 -20.63 -16.78
CA LEU A 145 -2.46 -21.72 -17.60
C LEU A 145 -1.02 -21.43 -18.00
N TRP A 146 -0.69 -20.17 -18.31
CA TRP A 146 0.67 -19.77 -18.68
C TRP A 146 1.58 -19.44 -17.50
N ARG A 147 1.05 -19.39 -16.29
CA ARG A 147 1.75 -18.91 -15.09
C ARG A 147 3.09 -19.62 -14.86
N GLU A 148 3.10 -20.93 -14.83
CA GLU A 148 4.31 -21.73 -14.60
C GLU A 148 5.33 -21.58 -15.73
N THR A 149 4.86 -21.56 -16.98
CA THR A 149 5.74 -21.39 -18.14
C THR A 149 6.36 -19.99 -18.15
N LEU A 150 5.57 -18.96 -17.87
CA LEU A 150 6.09 -17.58 -17.71
C LEU A 150 7.14 -17.53 -16.60
N ALA A 151 6.87 -18.16 -15.46
CA ALA A 151 7.78 -18.19 -14.32
C ALA A 151 9.15 -18.79 -14.66
N ALA A 152 9.18 -19.78 -15.55
CA ALA A 152 10.42 -20.44 -15.98
C ALA A 152 11.25 -19.66 -17.02
N VAL A 153 10.67 -18.64 -17.68
CA VAL A 153 11.40 -17.81 -18.65
C VAL A 153 12.29 -16.79 -17.91
N PRO A 154 13.59 -16.64 -18.21
CA PRO A 154 14.45 -15.62 -17.62
C PRO A 154 13.94 -14.19 -17.89
N PHE A 155 14.15 -13.29 -16.95
CA PHE A 155 13.67 -11.90 -17.02
C PHE A 155 14.16 -11.18 -18.28
N GLU A 156 15.40 -11.42 -18.73
CA GLU A 156 16.01 -10.80 -19.90
C GLU A 156 15.36 -11.24 -21.22
N ARG A 157 14.51 -12.26 -21.16
CA ARG A 157 13.78 -12.78 -22.32
C ARG A 157 12.28 -12.48 -22.26
N ARG A 158 11.86 -11.68 -21.28
CA ARG A 158 10.47 -11.22 -21.12
C ARG A 158 10.27 -9.80 -21.62
N LEU A 159 9.09 -9.54 -22.14
CA LEU A 159 8.63 -8.21 -22.54
C LEU A 159 7.51 -7.74 -21.63
N LEU A 160 7.65 -6.55 -21.05
CA LEU A 160 6.54 -5.82 -20.47
C LEU A 160 5.98 -4.83 -21.50
N MET A 161 4.70 -4.96 -21.82
CA MET A 161 3.99 -4.01 -22.68
C MET A 161 2.98 -3.22 -21.89
N VAL A 162 3.12 -1.90 -21.87
CA VAL A 162 2.24 -0.97 -21.18
C VAL A 162 1.59 -0.03 -22.20
N PRO A 163 0.27 0.22 -22.12
CA PRO A 163 -0.39 1.08 -23.07
C PRO A 163 -0.17 2.56 -22.74
N LYS A 164 -0.01 3.39 -23.76
CA LYS A 164 0.16 4.85 -23.58
C LYS A 164 -1.00 5.53 -22.87
N CYS A 165 -2.19 4.93 -22.88
CA CYS A 165 -3.40 5.50 -22.26
C CYS A 165 -3.35 5.55 -20.72
N LEU A 166 -2.37 4.90 -20.09
CA LEU A 166 -2.08 5.06 -18.66
C LEU A 166 -1.40 6.41 -18.32
N ARG A 167 -0.87 7.15 -19.31
CA ARG A 167 -0.25 8.46 -19.07
C ARG A 167 -1.29 9.52 -18.70
N VAL A 168 -0.88 10.57 -18.02
CA VAL A 168 -1.68 11.80 -17.89
C VAL A 168 -1.48 12.62 -19.17
N GLU A 169 -2.36 12.44 -20.16
CA GLU A 169 -2.14 12.93 -21.52
C GLU A 169 -1.88 14.43 -21.60
N ALA A 170 -2.70 15.24 -20.93
CA ALA A 170 -2.60 16.70 -20.97
C ALA A 170 -1.30 17.28 -20.38
N LYS A 171 -0.53 16.49 -19.62
CA LYS A 171 0.66 16.95 -18.88
C LYS A 171 1.91 16.13 -19.16
N CYS A 172 1.80 15.02 -19.89
CA CYS A 172 2.91 14.14 -20.18
C CYS A 172 3.90 14.80 -21.16
N PRO A 173 5.18 15.00 -20.77
CA PRO A 173 6.18 15.62 -21.65
C PRO A 173 6.88 14.61 -22.59
N ALA A 174 6.50 13.34 -22.53
CA ALA A 174 7.19 12.26 -23.23
C ALA A 174 6.91 12.32 -24.74
N PRO A 175 7.96 12.32 -25.60
CA PRO A 175 7.79 12.21 -27.04
C PRO A 175 7.50 10.76 -27.46
N PHE A 176 7.06 10.58 -28.69
CA PHE A 176 6.92 9.29 -29.35
C PHE A 176 8.03 9.07 -30.38
N ASP A 177 8.42 7.82 -30.54
CA ASP A 177 9.20 7.36 -31.70
C ASP A 177 8.45 6.24 -32.43
N GLU A 178 9.15 5.53 -33.33
CA GLU A 178 8.60 4.43 -34.10
C GLU A 178 8.17 3.20 -33.30
N PHE A 179 8.67 3.07 -32.03
CA PHE A 179 8.35 1.96 -31.14
C PHE A 179 7.31 2.33 -30.08
N GLY A 180 7.11 3.60 -29.79
CA GLY A 180 6.12 4.05 -28.81
C GLY A 180 6.51 5.30 -28.02
N LEU A 181 5.97 5.41 -26.81
CA LEU A 181 6.20 6.53 -25.90
C LEU A 181 7.58 6.42 -25.22
N LEU A 182 8.32 7.51 -25.21
CA LEU A 182 9.60 7.63 -24.50
C LEU A 182 9.40 8.25 -23.14
N CYS A 183 9.12 7.46 -22.12
CA CYS A 183 8.88 7.95 -20.77
C CYS A 183 10.03 8.85 -20.28
N LYS A 184 9.69 9.96 -19.64
CA LYS A 184 10.65 10.94 -19.09
C LYS A 184 10.69 10.92 -17.57
N SER A 185 10.09 9.89 -16.95
CA SER A 185 10.04 9.73 -15.49
C SER A 185 9.59 11.02 -14.79
N CYS A 186 8.50 11.61 -15.30
CA CYS A 186 8.01 12.92 -14.84
C CYS A 186 7.20 12.87 -13.55
N GLY A 187 6.91 11.70 -13.02
CA GLY A 187 6.18 11.50 -11.78
C GLY A 187 4.67 11.65 -11.87
N LEU A 188 4.08 11.63 -13.07
CA LEU A 188 2.65 11.91 -13.25
C LEU A 188 1.78 10.65 -13.40
N CYS A 189 2.37 9.50 -13.66
CA CYS A 189 1.64 8.24 -13.88
C CYS A 189 2.51 7.04 -13.50
N SER A 190 1.89 5.85 -13.40
CA SER A 190 2.55 4.59 -13.04
C SER A 190 3.46 4.01 -14.14
N ILE A 191 3.40 4.50 -15.37
CA ILE A 191 4.25 4.01 -16.47
C ILE A 191 5.73 4.01 -16.07
N GLN A 192 6.21 5.11 -15.50
CA GLN A 192 7.63 5.22 -15.11
C GLN A 192 8.05 4.17 -14.08
N ASP A 193 7.17 3.88 -13.11
CA ASP A 193 7.47 2.95 -12.02
C ASP A 193 7.46 1.51 -12.54
N LEU A 194 6.53 1.19 -13.45
CA LEU A 194 6.44 -0.10 -14.12
C LEU A 194 7.62 -0.34 -15.07
N GLU A 195 8.00 0.65 -15.90
CA GLU A 195 9.19 0.56 -16.75
C GLU A 195 10.46 0.39 -15.92
N TYR A 196 10.64 1.24 -14.90
CA TYR A 196 11.84 1.20 -14.05
C TYR A 196 12.02 -0.17 -13.39
N GLU A 197 10.96 -0.72 -12.80
CA GLU A 197 11.03 -2.01 -12.13
C GLU A 197 11.29 -3.15 -13.12
N ALA A 198 10.58 -3.17 -14.24
CA ALA A 198 10.78 -4.19 -15.26
C ALA A 198 12.22 -4.15 -15.83
N GLU A 199 12.75 -2.98 -16.13
CA GLU A 199 14.13 -2.80 -16.61
C GLU A 199 15.15 -3.18 -15.53
N LYS A 200 14.89 -2.88 -14.25
CA LYS A 200 15.74 -3.27 -13.12
C LYS A 200 15.88 -4.79 -13.03
N LEU A 201 14.78 -5.53 -13.25
CA LEU A 201 14.75 -6.99 -13.28
C LEU A 201 15.40 -7.57 -14.54
N GLY A 202 15.52 -6.81 -15.63
CA GLY A 202 16.11 -7.25 -16.89
C GLY A 202 15.14 -7.36 -18.06
N TYR A 203 13.84 -7.06 -17.86
CA TYR A 203 12.85 -7.07 -18.93
C TYR A 203 13.18 -6.07 -20.04
N ALA A 204 12.74 -6.39 -21.24
CA ALA A 204 12.44 -5.37 -22.23
C ALA A 204 11.11 -4.68 -21.86
N ALA A 205 11.08 -3.36 -21.74
CA ALA A 205 9.86 -2.61 -21.46
C ALA A 205 9.48 -1.72 -22.65
N LEU A 206 8.20 -1.70 -23.01
CA LEU A 206 7.70 -0.94 -24.14
C LEU A 206 6.36 -0.27 -23.81
N VAL A 207 6.28 1.03 -24.02
CA VAL A 207 5.03 1.79 -23.90
C VAL A 207 4.49 2.07 -25.30
N ALA A 208 3.61 1.19 -25.79
CA ALA A 208 3.20 1.20 -27.19
C ALA A 208 1.69 1.13 -27.39
N GLU A 209 1.28 1.36 -28.62
CA GLU A 209 -0.08 1.14 -29.13
C GLU A 209 -0.10 -0.04 -30.11
N GLY A 210 -0.99 -0.99 -29.83
CA GLY A 210 -1.36 -2.02 -30.79
C GLY A 210 -0.48 -3.27 -30.83
N SER A 211 -1.00 -4.30 -31.49
CA SER A 211 -0.42 -5.64 -31.56
C SER A 211 0.70 -5.81 -32.58
N ALA A 212 0.83 -4.91 -33.57
CA ALA A 212 1.80 -5.06 -34.66
C ALA A 212 3.26 -5.09 -34.19
N ILE A 213 3.61 -4.27 -33.22
CA ILE A 213 4.96 -4.23 -32.62
C ILE A 213 5.27 -5.53 -31.87
N VAL A 214 4.29 -6.11 -31.16
CA VAL A 214 4.44 -7.38 -30.45
C VAL A 214 4.86 -8.48 -31.41
N MET A 215 4.16 -8.57 -32.53
CA MET A 215 4.44 -9.57 -33.56
C MET A 215 5.86 -9.44 -34.13
N SER A 216 6.28 -8.22 -34.41
CA SER A 216 7.63 -7.95 -34.89
C SER A 216 8.69 -8.37 -33.87
N LEU A 217 8.46 -8.13 -32.57
CA LEU A 217 9.36 -8.50 -31.49
C LEU A 217 9.44 -10.01 -31.28
N ILE A 218 8.32 -10.73 -31.31
CA ILE A 218 8.27 -12.19 -31.24
C ILE A 218 9.09 -12.80 -32.39
N GLN A 219 8.92 -12.30 -33.61
CA GLN A 219 9.65 -12.78 -34.79
C GLN A 219 11.17 -12.61 -34.72
N THR A 220 11.66 -11.70 -33.85
CA THR A 220 13.11 -11.56 -33.62
C THR A 220 13.73 -12.72 -32.87
N GLY A 221 12.92 -13.59 -32.23
CA GLY A 221 13.39 -14.67 -31.37
C GLY A 221 14.11 -14.21 -30.08
N LYS A 222 14.00 -12.93 -29.73
CA LYS A 222 14.64 -12.34 -28.54
C LYS A 222 13.73 -12.35 -27.32
N ILE A 223 12.43 -12.47 -27.53
CA ILE A 223 11.39 -12.46 -26.50
C ILE A 223 10.71 -13.83 -26.48
N ASP A 224 10.70 -14.43 -25.32
CA ASP A 224 10.10 -15.75 -25.08
C ASP A 224 8.83 -15.67 -24.24
N ALA A 225 8.54 -14.53 -23.60
CA ALA A 225 7.32 -14.35 -22.83
C ALA A 225 6.89 -12.88 -22.79
N ILE A 226 5.59 -12.63 -22.64
CA ILE A 226 5.00 -11.29 -22.67
C ILE A 226 4.07 -11.08 -21.47
N VAL A 227 4.26 -9.97 -20.76
CA VAL A 227 3.32 -9.41 -19.81
C VAL A 227 2.67 -8.18 -20.47
N GLY A 228 1.41 -8.32 -20.88
CA GLY A 228 0.72 -7.32 -21.70
C GLY A 228 -0.41 -6.63 -20.94
N VAL A 229 -0.41 -5.31 -20.92
CA VAL A 229 -1.49 -4.49 -20.38
C VAL A 229 -2.25 -3.84 -21.52
N ALA A 230 -3.55 -4.10 -21.64
CA ALA A 230 -4.39 -3.47 -22.67
C ALA A 230 -5.88 -3.54 -22.36
N CYS A 231 -6.71 -2.85 -23.14
CA CYS A 231 -8.15 -3.06 -23.08
C CYS A 231 -8.55 -4.41 -23.69
N ILE A 232 -9.66 -5.02 -23.20
CA ILE A 232 -10.14 -6.33 -23.66
C ILE A 232 -10.19 -6.45 -25.20
N PRO A 233 -10.74 -5.47 -25.95
CA PRO A 233 -10.75 -5.56 -27.40
C PRO A 233 -9.37 -5.61 -28.10
N VAL A 234 -8.33 -5.07 -27.46
CA VAL A 234 -6.95 -5.19 -27.96
C VAL A 234 -6.37 -6.56 -27.61
N LEU A 235 -6.65 -7.06 -26.41
CA LEU A 235 -6.23 -8.39 -25.97
C LEU A 235 -6.84 -9.48 -26.86
N GLU A 236 -8.13 -9.41 -27.14
CA GLU A 236 -8.81 -10.35 -28.06
C GLU A 236 -8.19 -10.36 -29.46
N ARG A 237 -7.82 -9.19 -30.00
CA ARG A 237 -7.15 -9.11 -31.29
C ARG A 237 -5.73 -9.63 -31.29
N ALA A 238 -5.03 -9.54 -30.16
CA ALA A 238 -3.67 -10.05 -30.02
C ALA A 238 -3.63 -11.56 -29.81
N PHE A 239 -4.69 -12.13 -29.22
CA PHE A 239 -4.75 -13.51 -28.80
C PHE A 239 -4.43 -14.53 -29.91
N PRO A 240 -5.03 -14.51 -31.12
CA PRO A 240 -4.73 -15.47 -32.17
C PRO A 240 -3.26 -15.50 -32.58
N TYR A 241 -2.56 -14.38 -32.45
CA TYR A 241 -1.14 -14.28 -32.77
C TYR A 241 -0.28 -14.93 -31.68
N MET A 242 -0.66 -14.72 -30.41
CA MET A 242 0.01 -15.35 -29.26
C MET A 242 -0.19 -16.87 -29.28
N GLU A 243 -1.40 -17.30 -29.60
CA GLU A 243 -1.74 -18.71 -29.80
C GLU A 243 -0.88 -19.35 -30.91
N ALA A 244 -0.83 -18.74 -32.09
CA ALA A 244 -0.06 -19.22 -33.23
C ALA A 244 1.46 -19.26 -32.97
N ALA A 245 1.98 -18.32 -32.19
CA ALA A 245 3.39 -18.27 -31.81
C ALA A 245 3.73 -19.18 -30.64
N ALA A 246 2.74 -19.71 -29.91
CA ALA A 246 2.89 -20.48 -28.68
C ALA A 246 3.80 -19.81 -27.64
N VAL A 247 3.79 -18.45 -27.60
CA VAL A 247 4.57 -17.66 -26.66
C VAL A 247 3.75 -17.46 -25.38
N PRO A 248 4.30 -17.77 -24.20
CA PRO A 248 3.67 -17.49 -22.93
C PRO A 248 3.27 -16.01 -22.83
N GLY A 249 1.98 -15.76 -22.76
CA GLY A 249 1.44 -14.41 -22.68
C GLY A 249 0.39 -14.29 -21.58
N VAL A 250 0.66 -13.39 -20.64
CA VAL A 250 -0.33 -13.00 -19.64
C VAL A 250 -0.85 -11.60 -19.96
N ALA A 251 -2.13 -11.40 -19.72
CA ALA A 251 -2.83 -10.20 -20.09
C ALA A 251 -3.50 -9.55 -18.87
N ILE A 252 -3.28 -8.26 -18.68
CA ILE A 252 -3.90 -7.49 -17.60
C ILE A 252 -4.83 -6.44 -18.23
N PRO A 253 -6.16 -6.56 -18.04
CA PRO A 253 -7.11 -5.64 -18.64
C PRO A 253 -7.11 -4.28 -17.94
N LEU A 254 -7.29 -3.21 -18.73
CA LEU A 254 -7.53 -1.86 -18.24
C LEU A 254 -8.92 -1.76 -17.60
N LEU A 255 -9.00 -1.07 -16.47
CA LEU A 255 -10.21 -0.99 -15.65
C LEU A 255 -11.26 -0.01 -16.18
N GLN A 256 -10.90 0.92 -17.05
CA GLN A 256 -11.77 1.99 -17.51
C GLN A 256 -11.91 2.03 -19.03
N ASP A 257 -13.01 2.57 -19.51
CA ASP A 257 -13.20 2.93 -20.90
C ASP A 257 -12.41 4.19 -21.25
N ASP A 258 -12.28 4.45 -22.56
CA ASP A 258 -11.44 5.47 -23.17
C ASP A 258 -9.95 5.12 -23.27
N CYS A 259 -9.33 5.69 -24.30
CA CYS A 259 -7.90 5.51 -24.56
C CYS A 259 -7.05 6.67 -23.97
N ILE A 260 -7.52 7.32 -22.90
CA ILE A 260 -6.90 8.51 -22.31
C ILE A 260 -7.04 8.44 -20.79
N ASP A 261 -5.94 8.66 -20.07
CA ASP A 261 -5.91 8.74 -18.60
C ASP A 261 -6.56 7.53 -17.89
N THR A 262 -6.44 6.33 -18.47
CA THR A 262 -7.03 5.11 -17.91
C THR A 262 -6.24 4.59 -16.71
N THR A 263 -6.80 3.60 -16.01
CA THR A 263 -6.17 2.91 -14.89
C THR A 263 -6.12 1.41 -15.12
N VAL A 264 -5.27 0.74 -14.35
CA VAL A 264 -5.09 -0.71 -14.33
C VAL A 264 -4.89 -1.16 -12.89
N ASP A 265 -5.14 -2.42 -12.61
CA ASP A 265 -4.74 -3.04 -11.35
C ASP A 265 -3.21 -3.21 -11.36
N GLU A 266 -2.51 -2.22 -10.79
CA GLU A 266 -1.05 -2.18 -10.79
C GLU A 266 -0.45 -3.33 -9.99
N ASP A 267 -1.08 -3.74 -8.88
CA ASP A 267 -0.62 -4.85 -8.06
C ASP A 267 -0.62 -6.15 -8.85
N TRP A 268 -1.56 -6.31 -9.76
CA TRP A 268 -1.60 -7.47 -10.64
C TRP A 268 -0.44 -7.49 -11.65
N ILE A 269 -0.06 -6.32 -12.19
CA ILE A 269 1.13 -6.20 -13.03
C ILE A 269 2.38 -6.57 -12.23
N TRP A 270 2.49 -6.07 -10.99
CA TRP A 270 3.62 -6.35 -10.11
C TRP A 270 3.76 -7.84 -9.80
N ASP A 271 2.66 -8.55 -9.55
CA ASP A 271 2.66 -9.98 -9.32
C ASP A 271 3.28 -10.76 -10.51
N TYR A 272 3.00 -10.35 -11.76
CA TYR A 272 3.57 -11.02 -12.93
C TYR A 272 4.98 -10.56 -13.29
N ILE A 273 5.35 -9.32 -13.03
CA ILE A 273 6.71 -8.83 -13.27
C ILE A 273 7.73 -9.58 -12.41
N HIS A 274 7.41 -9.87 -11.16
CA HIS A 274 8.31 -10.55 -10.23
C HIS A 274 8.21 -12.08 -10.25
N LEU A 275 7.31 -12.65 -11.02
CA LEU A 275 7.06 -14.10 -11.03
C LEU A 275 8.29 -14.89 -11.53
N THR A 276 8.77 -15.86 -10.73
CA THR A 276 9.87 -16.78 -11.05
C THR A 276 9.51 -18.23 -10.72
N SER A 277 10.21 -19.20 -11.29
CA SER A 277 10.00 -20.63 -10.98
C SER A 277 10.38 -21.02 -9.57
N ASP A 278 11.32 -20.26 -8.96
CA ASP A 278 11.70 -20.40 -7.57
C ASP A 278 10.86 -19.50 -6.66
N ASP A 279 9.75 -19.00 -7.23
CA ASP A 279 8.89 -18.04 -6.55
C ASP A 279 8.15 -18.71 -5.39
N THR A 280 8.74 -18.56 -4.22
CA THR A 280 8.06 -18.77 -2.94
C THR A 280 7.15 -17.58 -2.60
N THR A 281 6.98 -16.60 -3.53
CA THR A 281 6.11 -15.46 -3.34
C THR A 281 4.65 -15.92 -3.34
N ARG A 282 4.20 -16.29 -2.18
CA ARG A 282 2.79 -16.52 -1.93
C ARG A 282 2.13 -15.16 -1.80
N ARG A 283 1.26 -14.82 -2.74
CA ARG A 283 0.40 -13.65 -2.55
C ARG A 283 -0.43 -13.88 -1.29
N LEU A 284 -0.08 -13.17 -0.22
CA LEU A 284 -0.81 -13.24 1.03
C LEU A 284 -2.26 -12.81 0.80
N ASP A 285 -3.21 -13.62 1.22
CA ASP A 285 -4.60 -13.18 1.33
C ASP A 285 -4.71 -12.25 2.54
N LEU A 286 -4.69 -10.95 2.26
CA LEU A 286 -4.69 -9.93 3.30
C LEU A 286 -6.00 -9.89 4.08
N SER A 287 -7.11 -10.33 3.48
CA SER A 287 -8.40 -10.38 4.17
C SER A 287 -8.44 -11.54 5.15
N THR A 288 -8.12 -12.75 4.70
CA THR A 288 -8.04 -13.92 5.59
C THR A 288 -7.03 -13.71 6.71
N LEU A 289 -5.87 -13.11 6.43
CA LEU A 289 -4.87 -12.82 7.46
C LEU A 289 -5.37 -11.79 8.47
N HIS A 290 -6.07 -10.77 8.00
CA HIS A 290 -6.65 -9.76 8.90
C HIS A 290 -7.72 -10.36 9.81
N ASP A 291 -8.62 -11.18 9.24
CA ASP A 291 -9.65 -11.87 10.00
C ASP A 291 -9.04 -12.84 11.03
N GLU A 292 -7.96 -13.54 10.70
CA GLU A 292 -7.21 -14.37 11.65
C GLU A 292 -6.64 -13.53 12.79
N VAL A 293 -5.98 -12.43 12.50
CA VAL A 293 -5.41 -11.53 13.52
C VAL A 293 -6.50 -10.99 14.44
N ASP A 294 -7.66 -10.65 13.90
CA ASP A 294 -8.78 -10.12 14.70
C ASP A 294 -9.27 -11.13 15.76
N THR A 295 -9.23 -12.44 15.44
CA THR A 295 -9.59 -13.50 16.42
C THR A 295 -8.70 -13.55 17.65
N TRP A 296 -7.50 -12.95 17.60
CA TRP A 296 -6.57 -12.92 18.74
C TRP A 296 -6.94 -11.88 19.80
N PHE A 297 -7.88 -11.01 19.50
CA PHE A 297 -8.36 -9.95 20.38
C PHE A 297 -9.70 -10.27 21.05
N THR A 298 -10.13 -11.54 21.01
CA THR A 298 -11.24 -11.99 21.88
C THR A 298 -10.78 -12.08 23.34
N PRO A 299 -11.67 -11.91 24.34
CA PRO A 299 -11.30 -12.01 25.75
C PRO A 299 -10.53 -13.30 26.10
N GLU A 300 -10.95 -14.45 25.54
CA GLU A 300 -10.34 -15.74 25.78
C GLU A 300 -8.95 -15.86 25.17
N SER A 301 -8.77 -15.31 23.96
CA SER A 301 -7.47 -15.28 23.29
C SER A 301 -6.49 -14.37 24.03
N LEU A 302 -6.94 -13.19 24.44
CA LEU A 302 -6.12 -12.25 25.22
C LEU A 302 -5.71 -12.85 26.57
N GLU A 303 -6.61 -13.55 27.29
CA GLU A 303 -6.26 -14.26 28.53
C GLU A 303 -5.16 -15.31 28.26
N THR A 304 -5.24 -16.03 27.15
CA THR A 304 -4.23 -17.02 26.77
C THR A 304 -2.89 -16.38 26.44
N ILE A 305 -2.87 -15.27 25.69
CA ILE A 305 -1.64 -14.61 25.21
C ILE A 305 -0.96 -13.80 26.31
N MET A 306 -1.73 -13.06 27.10
CA MET A 306 -1.23 -12.17 28.16
C MET A 306 -1.06 -12.86 29.50
N GLY A 307 -1.77 -13.97 29.71
CA GLY A 307 -1.90 -14.65 30.98
C GLY A 307 -3.14 -14.21 31.78
N ALA A 308 -3.59 -15.05 32.69
CA ALA A 308 -4.66 -14.71 33.64
C ALA A 308 -4.14 -13.64 34.60
N GLY A 309 -4.66 -12.42 34.47
CA GLY A 309 -4.35 -11.34 35.43
C GLY A 309 -4.97 -11.59 36.78
N GLU A 310 -4.33 -11.12 37.84
CA GLU A 310 -4.77 -11.32 39.22
C GLU A 310 -5.57 -10.14 39.78
N GLY A 311 -5.68 -9.02 39.03
CA GLY A 311 -6.29 -7.78 39.51
C GLY A 311 -7.30 -7.14 38.56
N ASP A 312 -8.07 -6.20 39.11
CA ASP A 312 -9.12 -5.48 38.40
C ASP A 312 -8.51 -4.62 37.24
N THR A 313 -7.32 -4.06 37.43
CA THR A 313 -6.64 -3.23 36.43
C THR A 313 -6.30 -4.02 35.17
N GLU A 314 -5.78 -5.25 35.33
CA GLU A 314 -5.49 -6.14 34.20
C GLU A 314 -6.79 -6.58 33.49
N ALA A 315 -7.88 -6.81 34.27
CA ALA A 315 -9.17 -7.16 33.68
C ALA A 315 -9.73 -6.01 32.83
N ILE A 316 -9.69 -4.78 33.33
CA ILE A 316 -10.10 -3.57 32.57
C ILE A 316 -9.22 -3.38 31.33
N GLY A 317 -7.90 -3.55 31.46
CA GLY A 317 -6.97 -3.43 30.33
C GLY A 317 -7.23 -4.46 29.23
N ARG A 318 -7.52 -5.72 29.58
CA ARG A 318 -7.88 -6.76 28.59
C ARG A 318 -9.24 -6.50 27.94
N ASP A 319 -10.23 -6.05 28.73
CA ASP A 319 -11.53 -5.65 28.18
C ASP A 319 -11.37 -4.51 27.16
N TRP A 320 -10.59 -3.49 27.49
CA TRP A 320 -10.28 -2.39 26.59
C TRP A 320 -9.56 -2.85 25.31
N LEU A 321 -8.63 -3.80 25.41
CA LEU A 321 -7.97 -4.40 24.24
C LEU A 321 -8.96 -5.18 23.36
N ALA A 322 -9.96 -5.84 23.96
CA ALA A 322 -10.98 -6.59 23.22
C ALA A 322 -11.99 -5.69 22.49
N ARG A 323 -12.23 -4.46 22.99
CA ARG A 323 -13.18 -3.50 22.37
C ARG A 323 -12.81 -3.19 20.94
N ALA A 324 -13.79 -2.70 20.17
CA ALA A 324 -13.69 -2.41 18.74
C ALA A 324 -12.37 -1.72 18.29
N GLY A 325 -11.99 -1.94 17.06
CA GLY A 325 -10.81 -1.36 16.43
C GLY A 325 -10.51 -2.03 15.09
N LYS A 326 -9.95 -1.30 14.15
CA LYS A 326 -9.63 -1.81 12.80
C LYS A 326 -8.42 -2.76 12.77
N ARG A 327 -7.73 -2.98 13.86
CA ARG A 327 -6.55 -3.88 14.01
C ARG A 327 -5.46 -3.75 12.94
N TRP A 328 -5.33 -2.59 12.29
CA TRP A 328 -4.34 -2.39 11.23
C TRP A 328 -2.90 -2.60 11.71
N ARG A 329 -2.56 -2.15 12.91
CA ARG A 329 -1.19 -2.23 13.43
C ARG A 329 -0.77 -3.67 13.77
N PRO A 330 -1.56 -4.46 14.53
CA PRO A 330 -1.34 -5.89 14.68
C PRO A 330 -1.21 -6.62 13.35
N PHE A 331 -2.17 -6.37 12.43
CA PHE A 331 -2.15 -6.94 11.10
C PHE A 331 -0.85 -6.63 10.34
N LEU A 332 -0.36 -5.38 10.38
CA LEU A 332 0.89 -5.00 9.71
C LEU A 332 2.11 -5.73 10.27
N SER A 333 2.17 -5.98 11.58
CA SER A 333 3.25 -6.76 12.19
C SER A 333 3.27 -8.19 11.66
N VAL A 334 2.10 -8.83 11.60
CA VAL A 334 1.96 -10.21 11.12
C VAL A 334 2.21 -10.29 9.62
N ALA A 335 1.69 -9.35 8.85
CA ALA A 335 1.86 -9.31 7.42
C ALA A 335 3.33 -9.09 7.00
N SER A 336 4.06 -8.21 7.69
CA SER A 336 5.50 -8.00 7.43
C SER A 336 6.35 -9.24 7.79
N PHE A 337 6.01 -9.95 8.88
CA PHE A 337 6.60 -11.25 9.20
C PHE A 337 6.36 -12.24 8.07
N GLN A 338 5.10 -12.41 7.64
CA GLN A 338 4.74 -13.34 6.57
C GLN A 338 5.44 -13.04 5.24
N ALA A 339 5.70 -11.77 4.96
CA ALA A 339 6.39 -11.36 3.73
C ALA A 339 7.90 -11.66 3.76
N LEU A 340 8.52 -11.71 4.93
CA LEU A 340 9.97 -11.86 5.07
C LEU A 340 10.42 -13.26 5.52
N ARG A 341 9.53 -14.06 6.12
CA ARG A 341 9.90 -15.41 6.57
C ARG A 341 10.26 -16.31 5.39
N THR A 342 11.16 -17.25 5.63
CA THR A 342 11.67 -18.18 4.60
C THR A 342 10.72 -19.35 4.39
N ASP A 343 10.18 -19.92 5.49
CA ASP A 343 9.22 -21.03 5.42
C ASP A 343 7.79 -20.51 5.55
N THR A 344 7.04 -20.56 4.45
CA THR A 344 5.68 -20.07 4.37
C THR A 344 4.62 -21.12 4.71
N GLU A 345 5.00 -22.38 4.79
CA GLU A 345 4.08 -23.50 5.08
C GLU A 345 3.91 -23.74 6.60
N GLU A 346 4.85 -23.28 7.40
CA GLU A 346 4.72 -23.36 8.86
C GLU A 346 3.59 -22.47 9.38
N PRO A 347 2.85 -22.88 10.41
CA PRO A 347 1.84 -22.03 11.04
C PRO A 347 2.47 -20.75 11.62
N ILE A 348 1.64 -19.74 11.88
CA ILE A 348 2.08 -18.51 12.54
C ILE A 348 2.57 -18.86 13.96
N PRO A 349 3.80 -18.47 14.34
CA PRO A 349 4.33 -18.75 15.67
C PRO A 349 3.49 -18.08 16.78
N GLU A 350 3.28 -18.78 17.90
CA GLU A 350 2.55 -18.22 19.04
C GLU A 350 3.18 -16.93 19.58
N ASP A 351 4.49 -16.81 19.56
CA ASP A 351 5.19 -15.59 19.95
C ASP A 351 4.85 -14.38 19.07
N LEU A 352 4.48 -14.60 17.81
CA LEU A 352 4.05 -13.50 16.94
C LEU A 352 2.71 -12.91 17.38
N LYS A 353 1.84 -13.72 18.00
CA LYS A 353 0.62 -13.22 18.64
C LYS A 353 0.93 -12.27 19.78
N LYS A 354 1.98 -12.56 20.58
CA LYS A 354 2.47 -11.62 21.61
C LYS A 354 2.93 -10.30 21.01
N ILE A 355 3.65 -10.33 19.87
CA ILE A 355 4.05 -9.10 19.17
C ILE A 355 2.84 -8.31 18.68
N ALA A 356 1.85 -8.98 18.09
CA ALA A 356 0.62 -8.34 17.62
C ALA A 356 -0.16 -7.68 18.78
N VAL A 357 -0.30 -8.39 19.91
CA VAL A 357 -0.94 -7.84 21.11
C VAL A 357 -0.12 -6.72 21.74
N ALA A 358 1.22 -6.81 21.75
CA ALA A 358 2.09 -5.74 22.23
C ALA A 358 1.90 -4.44 21.44
N VAL A 359 1.86 -4.54 20.11
CA VAL A 359 1.64 -3.38 19.21
C VAL A 359 0.28 -2.73 19.49
N GLU A 360 -0.77 -3.53 19.66
CA GLU A 360 -2.10 -3.01 19.97
C GLU A 360 -2.18 -2.46 21.40
N SER A 361 -1.45 -3.04 22.35
CA SER A 361 -1.36 -2.51 23.72
C SER A 361 -0.79 -1.09 23.74
N PHE A 362 0.29 -0.82 23.00
CA PHE A 362 0.82 0.54 22.85
C PHE A 362 -0.20 1.49 22.22
N HIS A 363 -0.91 1.02 21.19
CA HIS A 363 -1.92 1.84 20.53
C HIS A 363 -3.12 2.12 21.42
N LYS A 364 -3.68 1.10 22.08
CA LYS A 364 -4.83 1.26 22.98
C LYS A 364 -4.48 2.10 24.21
N ALA A 365 -3.24 2.03 24.70
CA ALA A 365 -2.74 2.91 25.75
C ALA A 365 -2.73 4.38 25.30
N SER A 366 -2.24 4.65 24.08
CA SER A 366 -2.25 6.03 23.55
C SER A 366 -3.67 6.58 23.41
N LEU A 367 -4.64 5.74 23.02
CA LEU A 367 -6.05 6.18 22.95
C LEU A 367 -6.63 6.53 24.31
N ILE A 368 -6.31 5.77 25.38
CA ILE A 368 -6.74 6.11 26.74
C ILE A 368 -6.19 7.47 27.17
N HIS A 369 -4.91 7.73 26.89
CA HIS A 369 -4.28 8.99 27.23
C HIS A 369 -4.84 10.15 26.39
N ASP A 370 -5.05 9.94 25.08
CA ASP A 370 -5.67 10.92 24.18
C ASP A 370 -7.09 11.27 24.67
N ASP A 371 -7.93 10.27 25.02
CA ASP A 371 -9.28 10.50 25.54
C ASP A 371 -9.30 11.36 26.82
N ILE A 372 -8.30 11.16 27.69
CA ILE A 372 -8.13 11.96 28.91
C ILE A 372 -7.67 13.38 28.57
N GLU A 373 -6.72 13.52 27.66
CA GLU A 373 -6.12 14.80 27.26
C GLU A 373 -7.10 15.69 26.50
N ASP A 374 -7.99 15.07 25.72
CA ASP A 374 -9.01 15.73 24.91
C ASP A 374 -10.37 15.86 25.61
N GLU A 375 -10.54 15.26 26.81
CA GLU A 375 -11.80 15.19 27.57
C GLU A 375 -12.94 14.53 26.76
N ASP A 376 -12.62 13.54 25.92
CA ASP A 376 -13.59 12.84 25.07
C ASP A 376 -14.47 11.91 25.91
N ALA A 377 -15.80 12.05 25.83
CA ALA A 377 -16.73 11.25 26.62
C ALA A 377 -16.99 9.85 26.03
N GLU A 378 -16.89 9.71 24.70
CA GLU A 378 -17.21 8.48 23.96
C GLU A 378 -16.12 8.13 22.96
N ARG A 379 -15.90 6.80 22.76
CA ARG A 379 -15.03 6.24 21.72
C ARG A 379 -15.62 4.92 21.23
N TYR A 380 -15.72 4.77 19.91
CA TYR A 380 -16.37 3.62 19.25
C TYR A 380 -17.83 3.42 19.65
N GLY A 381 -18.55 4.49 20.00
CA GLY A 381 -19.93 4.43 20.48
C GLY A 381 -20.10 3.91 21.91
N GLU A 382 -19.01 3.83 22.69
CA GLU A 382 -18.99 3.44 24.10
C GLU A 382 -18.32 4.54 24.94
N GLN A 383 -18.61 4.56 26.24
CA GLN A 383 -17.94 5.49 27.16
C GLN A 383 -16.44 5.25 27.18
N THR A 384 -15.66 6.34 27.25
CA THR A 384 -14.21 6.27 27.45
C THR A 384 -13.87 5.75 28.85
N LEU A 385 -12.68 5.17 29.02
CA LEU A 385 -12.31 4.56 30.31
C LEU A 385 -12.29 5.57 31.47
N HIS A 386 -11.97 6.83 31.21
CA HIS A 386 -11.97 7.83 32.29
C HIS A 386 -13.38 8.27 32.71
N GLU A 387 -14.36 8.19 31.81
CA GLU A 387 -15.77 8.37 32.14
C GLU A 387 -16.35 7.14 32.88
N GLU A 388 -16.00 5.92 32.44
CA GLU A 388 -16.53 4.68 33.01
C GLU A 388 -15.92 4.35 34.39
N HIS A 389 -14.59 4.49 34.51
CA HIS A 389 -13.83 4.04 35.72
C HIS A 389 -13.17 5.19 36.48
N GLY A 390 -13.26 6.42 35.99
CA GLY A 390 -12.60 7.59 36.55
C GLY A 390 -11.16 7.77 36.11
N LEU A 391 -10.72 9.03 36.08
CA LEU A 391 -9.41 9.48 35.55
C LEU A 391 -8.22 8.67 36.10
N ALA A 392 -8.18 8.41 37.40
CA ALA A 392 -7.03 7.75 38.03
C ALA A 392 -6.88 6.29 37.58
N VAL A 393 -7.99 5.58 37.40
CA VAL A 393 -8.00 4.20 36.93
C VAL A 393 -7.63 4.15 35.47
N ALA A 394 -8.22 4.99 34.62
CA ALA A 394 -7.93 5.07 33.20
C ALA A 394 -6.44 5.35 32.93
N LEU A 395 -5.86 6.34 33.63
CA LEU A 395 -4.42 6.64 33.52
C LEU A 395 -3.55 5.43 33.89
N ASN A 396 -3.89 4.74 34.99
CA ASN A 396 -3.15 3.56 35.43
C ASN A 396 -3.27 2.38 34.45
N VAL A 397 -4.45 2.18 33.83
CA VAL A 397 -4.65 1.17 32.79
C VAL A 397 -3.81 1.50 31.52
N GLY A 398 -3.74 2.77 31.12
CA GLY A 398 -2.87 3.21 30.03
C GLY A 398 -1.39 2.88 30.29
N ASP A 399 -0.90 3.20 31.47
CA ASP A 399 0.48 2.88 31.90
C ASP A 399 0.72 1.36 31.97
N LEU A 400 -0.26 0.59 32.47
CA LEU A 400 -0.20 -0.88 32.49
C LEU A 400 -0.03 -1.43 31.06
N LEU A 401 -0.85 -0.99 30.10
CA LEU A 401 -0.81 -1.48 28.73
C LEU A 401 0.53 -1.16 28.04
N ILE A 402 1.16 -0.02 28.33
CA ILE A 402 2.53 0.28 27.88
C ILE A 402 3.51 -0.76 28.48
N GLY A 403 3.40 -1.06 29.76
CA GLY A 403 4.20 -2.08 30.43
C GLY A 403 4.02 -3.47 29.81
N GLU A 404 2.78 -3.85 29.56
CA GLU A 404 2.41 -5.12 28.91
C GLU A 404 3.00 -5.25 27.52
N GLY A 405 2.96 -4.19 26.70
CA GLY A 405 3.59 -4.19 25.40
C GLY A 405 5.08 -4.54 25.46
N TYR A 406 5.85 -3.93 26.36
CA TYR A 406 7.26 -4.27 26.57
C TYR A 406 7.46 -5.67 27.14
N ARG A 407 6.62 -6.11 28.09
CA ARG A 407 6.68 -7.44 28.67
C ARG A 407 6.51 -8.53 27.61
N LEU A 408 5.48 -8.41 26.78
CA LEU A 408 5.18 -9.38 25.71
C LEU A 408 6.31 -9.50 24.69
N ILE A 409 6.93 -8.38 24.27
CA ILE A 409 8.12 -8.40 23.43
C ILE A 409 9.28 -9.12 24.14
N GLY A 410 9.49 -8.82 25.44
CA GLY A 410 10.55 -9.43 26.26
C GLY A 410 10.39 -10.93 26.46
N GLU A 411 9.18 -11.46 26.44
CA GLU A 411 8.86 -12.88 26.63
C GLU A 411 8.94 -13.73 25.36
N THR A 412 9.16 -13.13 24.19
CA THR A 412 9.34 -13.90 22.94
C THR A 412 10.58 -14.81 23.03
N THR A 413 10.59 -15.89 22.26
CA THR A 413 11.68 -16.88 22.24
C THR A 413 12.79 -16.58 21.22
N VAL A 414 12.71 -15.46 20.51
CA VAL A 414 13.73 -15.03 19.53
C VAL A 414 15.09 -14.76 20.17
N SER A 415 16.12 -14.59 19.35
CA SER A 415 17.48 -14.29 19.82
C SER A 415 17.52 -13.02 20.70
N ALA A 416 18.52 -12.95 21.58
CA ALA A 416 18.71 -11.76 22.42
C ALA A 416 18.93 -10.49 21.58
N GLU A 417 19.53 -10.61 20.41
CA GLU A 417 19.78 -9.52 19.48
C GLU A 417 18.47 -9.01 18.86
N GLN A 418 17.62 -9.90 18.35
CA GLN A 418 16.30 -9.53 17.83
C GLN A 418 15.42 -8.89 18.92
N LYS A 419 15.44 -9.48 20.13
CA LYS A 419 14.71 -8.95 21.29
C LYS A 419 15.16 -7.53 21.65
N ALA A 420 16.45 -7.29 21.73
CA ALA A 420 17.01 -5.97 22.00
C ALA A 420 16.66 -4.96 20.91
N ALA A 421 16.69 -5.37 19.64
CA ALA A 421 16.28 -4.54 18.50
C ALA A 421 14.78 -4.17 18.58
N MET A 422 13.90 -5.15 18.83
CA MET A 422 12.46 -4.93 18.95
C MET A 422 12.11 -3.98 20.13
N LEU A 423 12.71 -4.19 21.32
CA LEU A 423 12.50 -3.31 22.47
C LEU A 423 12.98 -1.88 22.20
N SER A 424 14.12 -1.74 21.49
CA SER A 424 14.66 -0.43 21.11
C SER A 424 13.75 0.29 20.11
N VAL A 425 13.23 -0.42 19.12
CA VAL A 425 12.24 0.11 18.15
C VAL A 425 10.98 0.58 18.88
N ALA A 426 10.41 -0.25 19.75
CA ALA A 426 9.21 0.09 20.52
C ALA A 426 9.43 1.33 21.39
N ALA A 427 10.56 1.40 22.13
CA ALA A 427 10.89 2.54 22.98
C ALA A 427 11.10 3.84 22.21
N ASN A 428 11.77 3.78 21.04
CA ASN A 428 11.93 4.95 20.19
C ASN A 428 10.59 5.39 19.57
N GLY A 429 9.73 4.45 19.17
CA GLY A 429 8.38 4.72 18.69
C GLY A 429 7.54 5.47 19.73
N GLN A 430 7.49 4.93 20.95
CA GLN A 430 6.79 5.58 22.07
C GLN A 430 7.31 7.00 22.34
N ARG A 431 8.62 7.18 22.33
CA ARG A 431 9.24 8.51 22.50
C ARG A 431 8.82 9.49 21.41
N HIS A 432 8.73 9.04 20.15
CA HIS A 432 8.33 9.89 19.02
C HIS A 432 6.85 10.26 19.09
N LEU A 433 5.98 9.29 19.41
CA LEU A 433 4.56 9.54 19.64
C LEU A 433 4.33 10.58 20.75
N CYS A 434 4.97 10.43 21.89
CA CYS A 434 4.88 11.40 23.00
C CYS A 434 5.39 12.81 22.61
N ARG A 435 6.37 12.90 21.70
CA ARG A 435 6.83 14.21 21.21
C ARG A 435 5.81 14.85 20.27
N GLY A 436 5.17 14.08 19.41
CA GLY A 436 4.12 14.56 18.52
C GLY A 436 2.91 15.05 19.29
N GLN A 437 2.37 14.18 20.17
CA GLN A 437 1.25 14.52 21.04
C GLN A 437 1.58 15.70 21.96
N GLY A 438 2.75 15.67 22.58
CA GLY A 438 3.20 16.78 23.46
C GLY A 438 3.36 18.11 22.73
N ALA A 439 3.71 18.13 21.45
CA ALA A 439 3.76 19.35 20.66
C ALA A 439 2.36 19.97 20.48
N GLU A 440 1.35 19.14 20.24
CA GLU A 440 -0.05 19.54 20.15
C GLU A 440 -0.57 20.08 21.49
N LEU A 441 -0.38 19.34 22.59
CA LEU A 441 -0.79 19.73 23.94
C LEU A 441 -0.13 21.05 24.40
N VAL A 442 1.15 21.25 24.07
CA VAL A 442 1.84 22.53 24.37
C VAL A 442 1.25 23.66 23.55
N TRP A 443 0.92 23.41 22.26
CA TRP A 443 0.25 24.39 21.41
C TRP A 443 -1.14 24.76 21.98
N GLN A 444 -1.92 23.79 22.44
CA GLN A 444 -3.26 24.05 23.03
C GLN A 444 -3.23 25.00 24.22
N ARG A 445 -2.12 25.13 24.93
CA ARG A 445 -2.00 26.07 26.07
C ARG A 445 -1.91 27.55 25.66
N ASN A 446 -1.49 27.82 24.42
CA ASN A 446 -1.44 29.16 23.84
C ASN A 446 -1.61 29.02 22.31
N PRO A 447 -2.83 28.74 21.85
CA PRO A 447 -3.07 28.40 20.46
C PRO A 447 -2.91 29.62 19.56
N GLU A 448 -2.05 29.48 18.57
CA GLU A 448 -1.83 30.46 17.51
C GLU A 448 -1.90 29.78 16.14
N PRO A 449 -2.23 30.53 15.06
CA PRO A 449 -2.35 29.95 13.73
C PRO A 449 -1.11 29.19 13.28
N LEU A 450 -1.27 27.91 12.95
CA LEU A 450 -0.23 27.06 12.36
C LEU A 450 -0.26 27.13 10.84
N LYS A 451 0.90 26.95 10.22
CA LYS A 451 0.99 26.71 8.78
C LYS A 451 0.70 25.24 8.47
N SER A 452 0.19 24.97 7.27
CA SER A 452 -0.07 23.60 6.82
C SER A 452 1.14 22.67 6.98
N VAL A 453 2.37 23.14 6.74
CA VAL A 453 3.59 22.36 6.96
C VAL A 453 3.83 21.99 8.43
N GLN A 454 3.41 22.83 9.38
CA GLN A 454 3.56 22.57 10.82
C GLN A 454 2.53 21.55 11.29
N VAL A 455 1.29 21.62 10.78
CA VAL A 455 0.26 20.62 11.05
C VAL A 455 0.67 19.26 10.49
N LEU A 456 1.15 19.20 9.25
CA LEU A 456 1.67 17.96 8.65
C LEU A 456 2.87 17.38 9.44
N ASP A 457 3.69 18.23 10.06
CA ASP A 457 4.80 17.78 10.92
C ASP A 457 4.29 17.16 12.23
N ILE A 458 3.21 17.70 12.81
CA ILE A 458 2.50 17.08 13.94
C ILE A 458 1.96 15.72 13.52
N PHE A 459 1.27 15.60 12.39
CA PHE A 459 0.74 14.35 11.85
C PHE A 459 1.83 13.29 11.68
N ARG A 460 2.97 13.70 11.10
CA ARG A 460 4.15 12.84 10.95
C ARG A 460 4.61 12.27 12.29
N GLN A 461 4.68 13.09 13.32
CA GLN A 461 5.20 12.67 14.63
C GLN A 461 4.17 11.92 15.46
N LYS A 462 2.88 12.22 15.32
CA LYS A 462 1.79 11.61 16.08
C LYS A 462 1.38 10.24 15.51
N THR A 463 1.38 10.05 14.19
CA THR A 463 0.77 8.87 13.54
C THR A 463 1.78 7.91 12.91
N ALA A 464 2.80 8.41 12.21
CA ALA A 464 3.74 7.57 11.48
C ALA A 464 4.50 6.55 12.35
N PRO A 465 4.95 6.89 13.59
CA PRO A 465 5.71 5.94 14.40
C PRO A 465 4.95 4.66 14.74
N ALA A 466 3.62 4.71 14.85
CA ALA A 466 2.82 3.53 15.15
C ALA A 466 2.81 2.51 13.99
N PHE A 467 2.75 2.98 12.73
CA PHE A 467 2.90 2.13 11.56
C PHE A 467 4.32 1.58 11.44
N GLU A 468 5.32 2.43 11.67
CA GLU A 468 6.73 2.07 11.59
C GLU A 468 7.10 0.99 12.62
N VAL A 469 6.67 1.13 13.87
CA VAL A 469 6.90 0.14 14.93
C VAL A 469 6.27 -1.20 14.53
N ALA A 470 5.02 -1.20 14.08
CA ALA A 470 4.32 -2.42 13.69
C ALA A 470 5.08 -3.19 12.60
N LEU A 471 5.47 -2.52 11.51
CA LEU A 471 6.21 -3.13 10.40
C LEU A 471 7.60 -3.62 10.84
N ARG A 472 8.32 -2.83 11.64
CA ARG A 472 9.65 -3.18 12.11
C ARG A 472 9.66 -4.37 13.05
N LEU A 473 8.71 -4.46 13.99
CA LEU A 473 8.63 -5.58 14.93
C LEU A 473 8.40 -6.92 14.20
N GLY A 474 7.45 -6.96 13.26
CA GLY A 474 7.21 -8.16 12.47
C GLY A 474 8.40 -8.53 11.57
N SER A 475 9.05 -7.54 10.97
CA SER A 475 10.23 -7.75 10.12
C SER A 475 11.44 -8.26 10.91
N ILE A 476 11.74 -7.68 12.09
CA ILE A 476 12.83 -8.12 12.98
C ILE A 476 12.56 -9.54 13.48
N TYR A 477 11.32 -9.84 13.82
CA TYR A 477 10.93 -11.17 14.26
C TYR A 477 11.15 -12.21 13.17
N ALA A 478 10.86 -11.88 11.91
CA ALA A 478 11.05 -12.78 10.78
C ALA A 478 12.54 -13.05 10.50
N ASP A 479 13.32 -12.00 10.29
CA ASP A 479 14.72 -12.09 9.87
C ASP A 479 15.42 -10.74 10.06
N LEU A 480 16.44 -10.70 10.92
CA LEU A 480 17.15 -9.47 11.27
C LEU A 480 17.99 -8.92 10.09
N GLU A 481 18.54 -9.79 9.23
CA GLU A 481 19.33 -9.39 8.07
C GLU A 481 18.45 -8.75 7.00
N LYS A 482 17.36 -9.41 6.62
CA LYS A 482 16.37 -8.87 5.67
C LYS A 482 15.72 -7.58 6.18
N TYR A 483 15.47 -7.50 7.50
CA TYR A 483 15.02 -6.25 8.11
C TYR A 483 16.04 -5.12 7.95
N SER A 484 17.33 -5.41 8.15
CA SER A 484 18.38 -4.41 8.00
C SER A 484 18.40 -3.79 6.60
N GLU A 485 18.22 -4.61 5.57
CA GLU A 485 18.12 -4.17 4.17
C GLU A 485 16.88 -3.30 3.89
N ALA A 486 15.76 -3.61 4.55
CA ALA A 486 14.48 -2.93 4.37
C ALA A 486 14.28 -1.71 5.31
N SER A 487 15.14 -1.53 6.30
CA SER A 487 14.92 -0.61 7.44
C SER A 487 14.68 0.85 7.01
N GLU A 488 15.46 1.37 6.06
CA GLU A 488 15.31 2.75 5.58
C GLU A 488 13.99 2.93 4.81
N VAL A 489 13.67 1.97 3.95
CA VAL A 489 12.44 1.99 3.15
C VAL A 489 11.21 1.90 4.05
N ILE A 490 11.21 1.01 5.06
CA ILE A 490 10.10 0.91 6.04
C ILE A 490 9.88 2.27 6.73
N GLY A 491 10.94 2.97 7.09
CA GLY A 491 10.82 4.28 7.71
C GLY A 491 10.18 5.33 6.79
N GLN A 492 10.69 5.47 5.56
CA GLN A 492 10.14 6.42 4.58
C GLN A 492 8.69 6.10 4.19
N TYR A 493 8.39 4.81 4.02
CA TYR A 493 7.04 4.33 3.76
C TYR A 493 6.07 4.70 4.90
N SER A 494 6.46 4.40 6.14
CA SER A 494 5.62 4.66 7.32
C SER A 494 5.39 6.14 7.56
N GLU A 495 6.39 6.98 7.32
CA GLU A 495 6.27 8.44 7.42
C GLU A 495 5.19 8.96 6.45
N ASN A 496 5.28 8.61 5.17
CA ASN A 496 4.33 9.05 4.17
C ASN A 496 2.93 8.45 4.39
N LEU A 497 2.85 7.17 4.77
CA LEU A 497 1.59 6.50 5.09
C LEU A 497 0.88 7.16 6.28
N GLY A 498 1.61 7.45 7.35
CA GLY A 498 1.06 8.08 8.56
C GLY A 498 0.50 9.46 8.30
N ILE A 499 1.20 10.29 7.51
CA ILE A 499 0.70 11.61 7.10
C ILE A 499 -0.58 11.46 6.25
N ALA A 500 -0.58 10.56 5.25
CA ALA A 500 -1.75 10.35 4.41
C ALA A 500 -2.96 9.85 5.23
N TYR A 501 -2.69 9.01 6.24
CA TYR A 501 -3.72 8.47 7.13
C TYR A 501 -4.38 9.58 7.94
N GLN A 502 -3.60 10.46 8.55
CA GLN A 502 -4.12 11.57 9.35
C GLN A 502 -4.86 12.61 8.50
N ILE A 503 -4.40 12.88 7.26
CA ILE A 503 -5.16 13.74 6.34
C ILE A 503 -6.52 13.12 5.99
N ARG A 504 -6.59 11.78 5.87
CA ARG A 504 -7.88 11.09 5.65
C ARG A 504 -8.82 11.29 6.84
N ASP A 505 -8.30 11.16 8.05
CA ASP A 505 -9.09 11.34 9.26
C ASP A 505 -9.63 12.79 9.31
N ASP A 506 -8.81 13.83 9.10
CA ASP A 506 -9.25 15.22 8.97
C ASP A 506 -10.35 15.45 7.90
N LEU A 507 -10.31 14.67 6.81
CA LEU A 507 -11.30 14.78 5.73
C LEU A 507 -12.61 14.03 6.06
N SER A 508 -12.54 12.91 6.80
CA SER A 508 -13.73 12.15 7.20
C SER A 508 -14.57 12.86 8.26
N ASP A 509 -13.93 13.68 9.08
CA ASP A 509 -14.63 14.44 10.12
C ASP A 509 -15.52 15.58 9.58
N LEU A 510 -15.47 15.86 8.27
CA LEU A 510 -16.35 16.83 7.63
C LEU A 510 -17.74 16.23 7.40
N GLY A 511 -18.76 16.82 8.02
CA GLY A 511 -20.17 16.49 7.75
C GLY A 511 -20.71 15.25 8.46
N GLU A 512 -19.99 14.65 9.40
CA GLU A 512 -20.52 13.62 10.30
C GLU A 512 -21.29 14.28 11.47
N GLU A 513 -22.63 14.13 11.48
CA GLU A 513 -23.46 14.55 12.59
C GLU A 513 -23.31 13.53 13.74
N GLY A 514 -22.72 13.90 14.85
CA GLY A 514 -22.88 13.18 16.12
C GLY A 514 -21.67 12.54 16.77
N GLU A 515 -20.49 12.56 16.17
CA GLU A 515 -19.21 12.30 16.85
C GLU A 515 -18.44 13.62 17.01
N THR A 516 -17.57 13.73 18.02
CA THR A 516 -16.78 14.94 18.30
C THR A 516 -15.99 15.38 17.05
N ASN A 517 -16.57 16.28 16.28
CA ASN A 517 -15.96 16.86 15.10
C ASN A 517 -14.74 17.69 15.55
N ASP A 518 -13.58 17.50 14.92
CA ASP A 518 -12.35 18.25 15.21
C ASP A 518 -12.57 19.76 15.12
N LEU A 519 -13.52 20.22 14.29
CA LEU A 519 -13.90 21.62 14.20
C LEU A 519 -14.64 22.09 15.46
N GLU A 520 -15.56 21.30 16.00
CA GLU A 520 -16.26 21.61 17.25
C GLU A 520 -15.30 21.56 18.44
N GLY A 521 -14.36 20.61 18.44
CA GLY A 521 -13.26 20.53 19.40
C GLY A 521 -12.22 21.62 19.23
N LEU A 522 -12.29 22.40 18.14
CA LEU A 522 -11.33 23.46 17.77
C LEU A 522 -9.87 22.95 17.81
N ARG A 523 -9.66 21.76 17.19
CA ARG A 523 -8.35 21.10 17.09
C ARG A 523 -7.54 21.63 15.90
N PRO A 524 -6.19 21.49 15.90
CA PRO A 524 -5.36 21.94 14.79
C PRO A 524 -5.46 20.98 13.59
N THR A 525 -6.33 21.30 12.62
CA THR A 525 -6.53 20.50 11.41
C THR A 525 -5.78 21.07 10.21
N LEU A 526 -5.50 20.22 9.24
CA LEU A 526 -4.92 20.64 7.95
C LEU A 526 -5.88 21.57 7.19
N LEU A 527 -7.18 21.32 7.30
CA LEU A 527 -8.21 22.13 6.63
C LEU A 527 -8.19 23.56 7.14
N LEU A 528 -8.15 23.75 8.45
CA LEU A 528 -8.06 25.07 9.08
C LEU A 528 -6.77 25.79 8.71
N ALA A 529 -5.64 25.08 8.69
CA ALA A 529 -4.36 25.64 8.30
C ALA A 529 -4.35 26.16 6.84
N VAL A 530 -4.82 25.33 5.91
CA VAL A 530 -4.90 25.70 4.49
C VAL A 530 -5.89 26.83 4.26
N ALA A 531 -7.05 26.81 4.93
CA ALA A 531 -8.03 27.89 4.84
C ALA A 531 -7.45 29.22 5.36
N HIS A 532 -6.83 29.23 6.54
CA HIS A 532 -6.20 30.41 7.11
C HIS A 532 -5.07 30.96 6.23
N GLU A 533 -4.23 30.11 5.62
CA GLU A 533 -3.18 30.53 4.70
C GLU A 533 -3.74 31.24 3.45
N LYS A 534 -4.93 30.85 2.98
CA LYS A 534 -5.57 31.39 1.77
C LYS A 534 -6.52 32.55 2.04
N ALA A 535 -7.07 32.64 3.24
CA ALA A 535 -8.02 33.66 3.63
C ALA A 535 -7.38 35.06 3.62
N LYS A 536 -8.21 36.10 3.47
CA LYS A 536 -7.82 37.52 3.42
C LYS A 536 -8.72 38.37 4.31
N ALA A 537 -8.17 39.49 4.75
CA ALA A 537 -8.88 40.50 5.52
C ALA A 537 -9.64 39.91 6.72
N GLU A 538 -10.91 40.28 6.89
CA GLU A 538 -11.76 39.86 8.00
C GLU A 538 -11.87 38.33 8.17
N GLN A 539 -12.07 37.57 7.08
CA GLN A 539 -12.14 36.13 7.13
C GLN A 539 -10.87 35.48 7.71
N LYS A 540 -9.71 36.09 7.46
CA LYS A 540 -8.44 35.60 8.02
C LYS A 540 -8.37 35.81 9.54
N GLU A 541 -8.85 36.93 10.03
CA GLU A 541 -8.92 37.22 11.48
C GLU A 541 -9.91 36.29 12.17
N GLN A 542 -11.09 36.05 11.55
CA GLN A 542 -12.07 35.08 12.06
C GLN A 542 -11.50 33.66 12.14
N LEU A 543 -10.79 33.17 11.11
CA LEU A 543 -10.10 31.90 11.18
C LEU A 543 -8.95 31.91 12.21
N ALA A 544 -8.32 33.05 12.50
CA ALA A 544 -7.34 33.15 13.56
C ALA A 544 -7.99 33.06 14.97
N GLU A 545 -9.25 33.49 15.12
CA GLU A 545 -10.02 33.30 16.36
C GLU A 545 -10.36 31.81 16.54
N VAL A 546 -10.73 31.10 15.46
CA VAL A 546 -10.94 29.62 15.49
C VAL A 546 -9.66 28.92 15.96
N TRP A 547 -8.49 29.32 15.44
CA TRP A 547 -7.20 28.82 15.92
C TRP A 547 -6.99 29.02 17.42
N ARG A 548 -7.52 30.12 18.00
CA ARG A 548 -7.46 30.41 19.44
C ARG A 548 -8.56 29.72 20.22
N ARG A 549 -9.23 28.73 19.64
CA ARG A 549 -10.32 27.98 20.23
C ARG A 549 -11.52 28.89 20.61
N GLN A 550 -11.79 29.88 19.78
CA GLN A 550 -12.90 30.84 19.94
C GLN A 550 -13.73 30.86 18.66
N LEU A 551 -15.03 30.61 18.78
CA LEU A 551 -15.92 30.80 17.64
C LEU A 551 -16.17 32.29 17.43
N PRO A 552 -15.89 32.87 16.23
CA PRO A 552 -16.08 34.27 15.97
C PRO A 552 -17.56 34.69 16.12
N GLU A 553 -17.82 35.93 16.56
CA GLU A 553 -19.17 36.43 16.76
C GLU A 553 -19.97 36.37 15.44
N GLY A 554 -21.13 35.71 15.46
CA GLY A 554 -22.01 35.55 14.29
C GLY A 554 -21.56 34.54 13.24
N VAL A 555 -20.51 33.76 13.50
CA VAL A 555 -20.04 32.68 12.64
C VAL A 555 -20.50 31.34 13.21
N THR A 556 -20.98 30.42 12.35
CA THR A 556 -21.35 29.04 12.72
C THR A 556 -20.30 28.05 12.22
N PHE A 557 -20.32 26.82 12.74
CA PHE A 557 -19.44 25.73 12.26
C PHE A 557 -19.70 25.42 10.78
N GLU A 558 -20.93 25.37 10.34
CA GLU A 558 -21.29 25.15 8.93
C GLU A 558 -20.74 26.26 8.02
N GLN A 559 -20.63 27.49 8.53
CA GLN A 559 -20.04 28.59 7.78
C GLN A 559 -18.51 28.42 7.65
N ILE A 560 -17.84 27.87 8.66
CA ILE A 560 -16.42 27.55 8.59
C ILE A 560 -16.18 26.40 7.59
N GLU A 561 -16.99 25.35 7.60
CA GLU A 561 -16.93 24.29 6.59
C GLU A 561 -17.17 24.81 5.17
N GLN A 562 -18.13 25.74 5.00
CA GLN A 562 -18.32 26.40 3.72
C GLN A 562 -17.06 27.17 3.30
N TRP A 563 -16.35 27.82 4.22
CA TRP A 563 -15.08 28.49 3.93
C TRP A 563 -14.00 27.50 3.53
N TYR A 564 -13.93 26.30 4.12
CA TYR A 564 -13.00 25.26 3.66
C TYR A 564 -13.21 24.90 2.20
N THR A 565 -14.48 24.83 1.77
CA THR A 565 -14.84 24.58 0.38
C THR A 565 -14.49 25.76 -0.52
N ASP A 566 -14.90 26.99 -0.18
CA ASP A 566 -14.71 28.20 -0.97
C ASP A 566 -13.22 28.55 -1.15
N LEU A 567 -12.41 28.37 -0.09
CA LEU A 567 -10.98 28.53 -0.10
C LEU A 567 -10.23 27.32 -0.68
N LYS A 568 -10.96 26.29 -1.12
CA LYS A 568 -10.39 25.04 -1.67
C LYS A 568 -9.42 24.37 -0.69
N ALA A 569 -9.72 24.39 0.60
CA ALA A 569 -8.93 23.71 1.61
C ALA A 569 -9.13 22.20 1.51
N VAL A 570 -10.39 21.75 1.40
CA VAL A 570 -10.75 20.34 1.19
C VAL A 570 -10.00 19.76 -0.01
N LYS A 571 -10.14 20.40 -1.18
CA LYS A 571 -9.43 19.94 -2.38
C LYS A 571 -7.91 19.90 -2.20
N ARG A 572 -7.34 20.82 -1.45
CA ARG A 572 -5.89 20.82 -1.17
C ARG A 572 -5.49 19.67 -0.26
N ALA A 573 -6.30 19.33 0.73
CA ALA A 573 -6.08 18.19 1.62
C ALA A 573 -6.17 16.87 0.84
N GLU A 574 -7.20 16.69 0.01
CA GLU A 574 -7.32 15.53 -0.90
C GLU A 574 -6.10 15.37 -1.82
N ASP A 575 -5.66 16.47 -2.46
CA ASP A 575 -4.48 16.47 -3.33
C ASP A 575 -3.21 16.07 -2.54
N LEU A 576 -3.08 16.50 -1.29
CA LEU A 576 -1.96 16.13 -0.41
C LEU A 576 -2.05 14.67 0.04
N GLN A 577 -3.24 14.19 0.42
CA GLN A 577 -3.46 12.80 0.77
C GLN A 577 -3.00 11.86 -0.35
N LEU A 578 -3.47 12.10 -1.58
CA LEU A 578 -3.07 11.32 -2.75
C LEU A 578 -1.55 11.41 -3.01
N THR A 579 -0.97 12.59 -2.79
CA THR A 579 0.47 12.79 -2.98
C THR A 579 1.29 11.98 -1.97
N TYR A 580 0.90 11.97 -0.70
CA TYR A 580 1.59 11.19 0.33
C TYR A 580 1.38 9.69 0.16
N LYS A 581 0.20 9.23 -0.30
CA LYS A 581 -0.01 7.83 -0.73
C LYS A 581 0.96 7.43 -1.85
N GLU A 582 1.09 8.28 -2.86
CA GLU A 582 2.01 8.03 -3.98
C GLU A 582 3.49 8.03 -3.53
N LEU A 583 3.87 8.93 -2.62
CA LEU A 583 5.23 8.95 -2.04
C LEU A 583 5.51 7.68 -1.22
N ALA A 584 4.53 7.16 -0.47
CA ALA A 584 4.66 5.90 0.24
C ALA A 584 4.90 4.73 -0.75
N ILE A 585 4.17 4.67 -1.86
CA ILE A 585 4.39 3.67 -2.91
C ILE A 585 5.79 3.83 -3.53
N ARG A 586 6.20 5.04 -3.85
CA ARG A 586 7.51 5.31 -4.48
C ARG A 586 8.70 5.04 -3.57
N SER A 587 8.55 5.16 -2.26
CA SER A 587 9.61 4.77 -1.33
C SER A 587 9.97 3.29 -1.44
N LEU A 588 9.05 2.46 -1.93
CA LEU A 588 9.27 1.04 -2.15
C LEU A 588 10.18 0.72 -3.34
N THR A 589 10.51 1.69 -4.17
CA THR A 589 11.32 1.49 -5.39
C THR A 589 12.66 0.80 -5.08
N ASP A 590 13.32 1.21 -4.00
CA ASP A 590 14.64 0.68 -3.61
C ASP A 590 14.56 -0.60 -2.77
N LEU A 591 13.37 -1.08 -2.42
CA LEU A 591 13.18 -2.33 -1.69
C LEU A 591 13.42 -3.51 -2.63
N GLU A 592 14.40 -4.38 -2.30
CA GLU A 592 14.74 -5.55 -3.12
C GLU A 592 13.80 -6.73 -2.87
N ASN A 593 13.32 -6.89 -1.63
CA ASN A 593 12.42 -7.99 -1.29
C ASN A 593 11.03 -7.82 -1.95
N ALA A 594 10.76 -8.63 -2.97
CA ALA A 594 9.54 -8.56 -3.77
C ALA A 594 8.26 -8.82 -2.95
N ASN A 595 8.32 -9.74 -1.97
CA ASN A 595 7.17 -10.07 -1.11
C ASN A 595 6.77 -8.89 -0.23
N LEU A 596 7.74 -8.29 0.46
CA LEU A 596 7.50 -7.12 1.31
C LEU A 596 7.06 -5.92 0.45
N LYS A 597 7.68 -5.73 -0.70
CA LYS A 597 7.33 -4.68 -1.66
C LYS A 597 5.88 -4.81 -2.14
N GLY A 598 5.49 -5.99 -2.60
CA GLY A 598 4.11 -6.28 -3.02
C GLY A 598 3.10 -6.16 -1.87
N LEU A 599 3.46 -6.63 -0.67
CA LEU A 599 2.63 -6.46 0.52
C LEU A 599 2.35 -4.99 0.81
N LEU A 600 3.41 -4.17 0.93
CA LEU A 600 3.28 -2.76 1.33
C LEU A 600 2.50 -1.93 0.30
N ARG A 601 2.59 -2.25 -0.99
CA ARG A 601 1.73 -1.65 -2.02
C ARG A 601 0.26 -1.95 -1.78
N ARG A 602 -0.10 -3.22 -1.52
CA ARG A 602 -1.50 -3.65 -1.30
C ARG A 602 -2.08 -3.12 0.00
N VAL A 603 -1.26 -2.97 1.04
CA VAL A 603 -1.66 -2.40 2.33
C VAL A 603 -2.23 -0.99 2.17
N ILE A 604 -1.64 -0.14 1.34
CA ILE A 604 -2.17 1.20 1.08
C ILE A 604 -3.59 1.12 0.53
N GLY A 605 -3.81 0.28 -0.51
CA GLY A 605 -5.15 0.10 -1.08
C GLY A 605 -6.17 -0.35 -0.04
N LYS A 606 -5.78 -1.27 0.86
CA LYS A 606 -6.68 -1.78 1.90
C LYS A 606 -6.96 -0.74 2.99
N ILE A 607 -5.96 -0.01 3.46
CA ILE A 607 -6.12 1.02 4.51
C ILE A 607 -7.03 2.16 4.04
N PHE A 608 -6.91 2.59 2.78
CA PHE A 608 -7.68 3.71 2.25
C PHE A 608 -8.98 3.29 1.54
N ASN A 609 -9.36 2.01 1.66
CA ASN A 609 -10.49 1.44 0.93
C ASN A 609 -10.44 1.72 -0.58
N ASP A 610 -9.22 1.75 -1.16
CA ASP A 610 -9.00 1.87 -2.60
C ASP A 610 -9.40 0.56 -3.32
N THR A 611 -10.55 -0.01 -2.90
CA THR A 611 -11.13 -1.24 -3.44
C THR A 611 -11.85 -0.97 -4.75
N GLU A 612 -12.25 0.27 -4.96
CA GLU A 612 -12.88 0.74 -6.18
C GLU A 612 -11.85 1.14 -7.24
N ILE A 613 -12.26 1.12 -8.49
CA ILE A 613 -11.45 1.57 -9.61
C ILE A 613 -11.09 3.05 -9.41
N LYS A 614 -9.79 3.39 -9.48
CA LYS A 614 -9.35 4.79 -9.40
C LYS A 614 -10.08 5.65 -10.43
N GLY A 615 -10.72 6.73 -9.99
CA GLY A 615 -11.56 7.60 -10.81
C GLY A 615 -13.06 7.29 -10.73
N TRP A 616 -13.43 6.22 -10.02
CA TRP A 616 -14.80 5.96 -9.61
C TRP A 616 -14.94 6.47 -8.18
N CYS A 617 -15.26 7.72 -8.00
CA CYS A 617 -15.63 8.25 -6.69
C CYS A 617 -17.15 8.42 -6.61
N SER A 618 -17.62 8.59 -5.37
CA SER A 618 -19.02 8.89 -5.06
C SER A 618 -19.61 10.03 -5.90
N GLU A 619 -18.76 10.95 -6.39
CA GLU A 619 -19.17 12.03 -7.31
C GLU A 619 -19.67 11.52 -8.65
N VAL A 620 -19.10 10.45 -9.23
CA VAL A 620 -19.59 9.87 -10.48
C VAL A 620 -20.91 9.15 -10.25
N GLN A 621 -21.07 8.47 -9.11
CA GLN A 621 -22.37 7.91 -8.71
C GLN A 621 -23.40 9.01 -8.51
N GLN A 622 -23.08 10.09 -7.83
CA GLN A 622 -23.97 11.24 -7.63
C GLN A 622 -24.31 11.94 -8.95
N VAL A 623 -23.33 12.13 -9.85
CA VAL A 623 -23.57 12.72 -11.18
C VAL A 623 -24.46 11.79 -12.03
N SER A 624 -24.18 10.49 -12.03
CA SER A 624 -25.00 9.49 -12.73
C SER A 624 -26.42 9.39 -12.15
N GLU A 625 -26.60 9.49 -10.84
CA GLU A 625 -27.93 9.54 -10.21
C GLU A 625 -28.65 10.85 -10.48
N LEU A 626 -27.96 11.98 -10.44
CA LEU A 626 -28.53 13.28 -10.83
C LEU A 626 -28.94 13.32 -12.31
N GLU A 627 -28.18 12.72 -13.20
CA GLU A 627 -28.52 12.58 -14.60
C GLU A 627 -29.74 11.64 -14.81
N LYS A 628 -29.81 10.53 -14.06
CA LYS A 628 -30.99 9.65 -14.05
C LYS A 628 -32.24 10.35 -13.49
N VAL A 629 -32.08 11.19 -12.48
CA VAL A 629 -33.20 12.00 -11.95
C VAL A 629 -33.61 13.07 -12.95
N ARG A 630 -32.67 13.76 -13.60
CA ARG A 630 -32.97 14.76 -14.65
C ARG A 630 -33.63 14.14 -15.88
N SER A 631 -33.18 12.98 -16.34
CA SER A 631 -33.79 12.26 -17.45
C SER A 631 -35.20 11.75 -17.12
N ARG A 632 -35.48 11.33 -15.88
CA ARG A 632 -36.82 10.98 -15.40
C ARG A 632 -37.74 12.21 -15.31
N GLN A 633 -37.23 13.35 -14.88
CA GLN A 633 -37.98 14.61 -14.83
C GLN A 633 -38.26 15.18 -16.23
N ALA A 634 -37.33 15.03 -17.18
CA ALA A 634 -37.55 15.43 -18.58
C ALA A 634 -38.57 14.52 -19.26
N GLY A 635 -38.53 13.20 -19.01
CA GLY A 635 -39.53 12.26 -19.56
C GLY A 635 -40.93 12.42 -18.97
N THR A 636 -41.05 12.93 -17.75
CA THR A 636 -42.37 13.26 -17.16
C THR A 636 -42.94 14.60 -17.66
N ALA A 637 -42.08 15.52 -18.13
CA ALA A 637 -42.53 16.78 -18.71
C ALA A 637 -43.10 16.64 -20.13
N GLU A 638 -42.67 15.65 -20.91
CA GLU A 638 -43.22 15.33 -22.24
C GLU A 638 -44.56 14.58 -22.17
N VAL A 639 -44.84 13.86 -21.09
CA VAL A 639 -46.12 13.13 -20.92
C VAL A 639 -47.27 14.03 -20.41
N VAL A 640 -46.96 15.24 -19.95
CA VAL A 640 -47.97 16.22 -19.47
C VAL A 640 -48.36 17.23 -20.57
N GLN A 641 -47.71 17.20 -21.75
CA GLN A 641 -48.03 18.06 -22.92
C GLN A 641 -48.58 17.28 -24.13
N ALA A 642 -48.93 16.00 -23.96
CA ALA A 642 -49.60 15.22 -25.01
C ALA A 642 -51.05 14.95 -24.69
#